data_925987d8674172cac92735188c4217fb
#
_entry.id   925987d8674172cac92735188c4217fb
#
_cell.length_a   1.000
_cell.length_b   1.000
_cell.length_c   1.000
_cell.angle_alpha   90.00
_cell.angle_beta   90.00
_cell.angle_gamma   90.00
#
_symmetry.space_group_name_H-M   'P 1'
#
loop_
_entity.id
_entity.type
_entity.pdbx_description
1 polymer ?
#
loop_
_entity_poly.entity_id
_entity_poly.type
_entity_poly.pdbx_seq_one_letter_code
_entity_poly.pdbx_strand_id
1 'polypeptide(L)'
;MQHTKRVFSHHLNTRHRLISLAVASACAALVAPSYAQDASNGASNGIAAPNEQAVTTPVQGVATNTVVVTGIRASMQSTLNLKRNSDGIVDGIVADDIGKFPDTNLAEAVQRISGVSIDRNRGEGANVTVRGVGPDLNMVLLNGRQMPTANLGDQAGRAFDFSNLASEAVSQIQVYKSARADTPPGGIGATLNIMTGRPLDMGNRATFGVKGVYDKSNNNLPSIDAAKKVTPEVSGLYSTTWHDGMFGFAVTGSYQERNLGVNQAAVTNGWLGPFHGDTVSQDPGPIPVSGVGVTNPPKASDLYLTPQNLSYFVRGSQRQRTNGQLTFQFRPVKDITTTLDYTYAQNKIQTKYHELSVWFNHPLNAQTSKWTNGPLASPLYYEEQVTNQDMAMNGGDFATKSTLDSIGFNTQWRVSPALRLSLDMHHSVAESKADSPYGSNNDLATVSFSRGTTGVDFSQEMPILVIPAGANYTAAPNQVSGSWFQDGLNKMKIDQIQAGGSLKLFDSSNLNFGLSHAKVNNHSMFQQVQRDTWGGTSTNPGADYNQNLWFADGISQYFSKLGGSNDPRMYNRYNLFNFADVRDNAIKVTGDQAGYTPSLSNPSFNRTTIEKTKALYAQFNTDWDTAMPMHTGVGFRYEKTDVSSTGLLKQPTQVNWISQNELPIVFGSQTFQTQSGSYSNFLPTVDWDMDVRPDLKVRASYGVSIGRPRYDQIEGGTTYSATAGVTGTTANRGNPALSPVKSKNLDLSAEWYYTKQSMVSLGLFYKDLSDYAGQTVVNEPSTTATTPVGGGYWNAALASGCVATDTNCMRNYILSHFAGQPGVTATGTNAAGNLTGTISGIAGDPALPYRVTTFINQDKASLKGAEVNWQHMFNNGLGFQANYTYVKSSLKYDNMGLGNQFALVGLSNSANLVGIYEDQKWSIRLAYNWRGEFLASVADNGKPNPQYVEPYGQTDLSIGYNVNKNLSVSLEAINLTDSTQRTHGRTDQQVLQVTTGGPRYMLGARYKF
;
A
#
# COMPACT_ATOMS: atom_id res chain seq x y z
N MET A 1 18.10 -53.07 1.96
CA MET A 1 19.37 -52.68 1.38
C MET A 1 19.21 -51.26 0.93
N GLN A 2 19.59 -50.38 1.77
CA GLN A 2 20.83 -49.62 1.95
C GLN A 2 21.12 -48.66 0.81
N HIS A 3 20.90 -47.38 1.21
CA HIS A 3 21.83 -46.23 1.12
C HIS A 3 22.30 -45.76 -0.24
N THR A 4 21.85 -44.59 -0.63
CA THR A 4 22.80 -43.49 -0.93
C THR A 4 22.22 -42.15 -0.53
N LYS A 5 23.01 -41.40 0.24
CA LYS A 5 22.72 -40.16 0.95
C LYS A 5 22.84 -38.92 0.05
N ARG A 6 21.92 -37.95 0.28
CA ARG A 6 22.12 -36.52 0.40
C ARG A 6 23.57 -36.00 0.31
N VAL A 7 23.83 -35.17 -0.66
CA VAL A 7 24.70 -33.99 -0.54
C VAL A 7 24.24 -33.01 -1.63
N PHE A 8 23.54 -31.95 -1.26
CA PHE A 8 23.51 -30.64 -1.96
C PHE A 8 22.47 -29.76 -1.24
N SER A 9 22.84 -29.16 -0.13
CA SER A 9 22.08 -28.03 0.44
C SER A 9 22.87 -27.22 1.49
N HIS A 10 24.15 -26.92 1.26
CA HIS A 10 24.90 -26.18 2.28
C HIS A 10 25.71 -24.96 1.76
N HIS A 11 25.55 -24.53 0.50
CA HIS A 11 26.37 -23.42 -0.02
C HIS A 11 25.67 -22.06 -0.18
N LEU A 12 24.38 -21.94 0.09
CA LEU A 12 23.69 -20.62 -0.01
C LEU A 12 23.54 -19.85 1.31
N ASN A 13 23.67 -20.53 2.45
CA ASN A 13 23.51 -19.87 3.76
C ASN A 13 24.77 -19.18 4.31
N THR A 14 25.93 -19.44 3.72
CA THR A 14 27.21 -18.89 4.19
C THR A 14 27.48 -17.46 3.72
N ARG A 15 26.96 -17.03 2.57
CA ARG A 15 27.17 -15.66 2.06
C ARG A 15 26.42 -14.60 2.84
N HIS A 16 25.18 -14.89 3.27
CA HIS A 16 24.41 -13.92 4.09
C HIS A 16 24.93 -13.79 5.52
N ARG A 17 25.46 -14.86 6.11
CA ARG A 17 26.08 -14.80 7.46
C ARG A 17 27.41 -14.02 7.45
N LEU A 18 28.16 -14.06 6.37
CA LEU A 18 29.42 -13.32 6.26
C LEU A 18 29.21 -11.82 6.08
N ILE A 19 28.14 -11.38 5.40
CA ILE A 19 27.81 -9.96 5.25
C ILE A 19 27.28 -9.41 6.58
N SER A 20 26.44 -10.15 7.29
CA SER A 20 25.94 -9.75 8.62
C SER A 20 27.08 -9.70 9.68
N LEU A 21 28.07 -10.60 9.57
CA LEU A 21 29.25 -10.58 10.45
C LEU A 21 30.21 -9.43 10.09
N ALA A 22 30.35 -9.11 8.79
CA ALA A 22 31.21 -8.01 8.35
C ALA A 22 30.66 -6.64 8.79
N VAL A 23 29.34 -6.45 8.78
CA VAL A 23 28.70 -5.22 9.30
C VAL A 23 28.80 -5.13 10.82
N ALA A 24 28.61 -6.24 11.54
CA ALA A 24 28.77 -6.29 12.99
C ALA A 24 30.26 -6.14 13.44
N SER A 25 31.20 -6.70 12.68
CA SER A 25 32.63 -6.57 12.92
C SER A 25 33.18 -5.18 12.59
N ALA A 26 32.64 -4.51 11.55
CA ALA A 26 33.01 -3.12 11.25
C ALA A 26 32.55 -2.14 12.34
N CYS A 27 31.41 -2.42 12.98
CA CYS A 27 30.95 -1.63 14.14
C CYS A 27 31.74 -1.91 15.42
N ALA A 28 32.31 -3.12 15.60
CA ALA A 28 33.10 -3.48 16.76
C ALA A 28 34.59 -3.04 16.69
N ALA A 29 35.12 -2.85 15.48
CA ALA A 29 36.54 -2.41 15.27
C ALA A 29 36.76 -0.91 15.46
N LEU A 30 35.73 -0.12 15.71
CA LEU A 30 35.80 1.35 15.88
C LEU A 30 36.01 1.82 17.34
N VAL A 31 36.31 0.90 18.26
CA VAL A 31 36.59 1.24 19.68
C VAL A 31 38.05 0.93 20.00
N ALA A 32 38.99 1.55 19.30
CA ALA A 32 40.37 1.63 19.77
C ALA A 32 40.79 3.12 19.83
N PRO A 33 41.32 3.62 20.94
CA PRO A 33 41.71 5.04 21.06
C PRO A 33 43.06 5.25 20.34
N SER A 34 43.06 6.11 19.34
CA SER A 34 44.29 6.62 18.74
C SER A 34 44.77 7.82 19.54
N TYR A 35 45.94 7.71 20.11
CA TYR A 35 46.64 8.84 20.71
C TYR A 35 47.08 9.82 19.64
N ALA A 36 46.65 11.07 19.76
CA ALA A 36 47.13 12.17 18.94
C ALA A 36 48.43 12.72 19.55
N GLN A 37 49.50 12.85 18.76
CA GLN A 37 50.66 13.64 19.06
C GLN A 37 50.47 15.07 18.55
N ASP A 38 50.63 16.01 19.42
CA ASP A 38 50.76 17.45 19.15
C ASP A 38 52.03 17.77 18.36
N ALA A 39 51.91 18.63 17.35
CA ALA A 39 53.00 19.45 16.91
C ALA A 39 52.51 20.85 16.49
N SER A 40 53.13 21.81 17.06
CA SER A 40 52.81 23.22 17.10
C SER A 40 53.29 24.06 15.92
N ASN A 41 52.56 25.18 15.69
CA ASN A 41 53.04 26.50 15.27
C ASN A 41 53.49 26.77 13.82
N GLY A 42 52.86 27.81 13.26
CA GLY A 42 53.41 28.60 12.17
C GLY A 42 52.42 29.59 11.58
N ALA A 43 52.35 30.78 12.14
CA ALA A 43 51.62 31.89 11.54
C ALA A 43 52.38 32.50 10.36
N SER A 44 51.73 32.84 9.28
CA SER A 44 52.15 33.92 8.41
C SER A 44 50.97 34.54 7.65
N ASN A 45 50.89 35.85 7.75
CA ASN A 45 50.03 36.79 7.04
C ASN A 45 50.31 36.80 5.53
N GLY A 46 49.27 37.01 4.71
CA GLY A 46 49.49 37.35 3.32
C GLY A 46 48.22 37.50 2.47
N ILE A 47 47.74 38.73 2.41
CA ILE A 47 47.17 39.43 1.26
C ILE A 47 45.96 38.82 0.52
N ALA A 48 44.85 39.52 0.59
CA ALA A 48 43.65 39.40 -0.19
C ALA A 48 43.90 39.73 -1.69
N ALA A 49 43.35 38.91 -2.57
CA ALA A 49 43.15 39.26 -3.98
C ALA A 49 41.70 38.89 -4.40
N PRO A 50 41.15 39.55 -5.43
CA PRO A 50 39.75 39.88 -5.47
C PRO A 50 38.85 38.75 -5.95
N ASN A 51 37.63 38.80 -5.45
CA ASN A 51 36.46 38.00 -5.79
C ASN A 51 36.20 37.94 -7.31
N GLU A 52 36.50 36.86 -7.96
CA GLU A 52 35.78 36.47 -9.17
C GLU A 52 34.60 35.57 -8.77
N GLN A 53 33.42 36.18 -8.73
CA GLN A 53 32.18 35.44 -8.69
C GLN A 53 31.99 34.73 -10.04
N ALA A 54 32.44 33.49 -10.13
CA ALA A 54 31.96 32.58 -11.15
C ALA A 54 30.52 32.25 -10.83
N VAL A 55 29.60 32.86 -11.54
CA VAL A 55 28.19 32.43 -11.62
C VAL A 55 28.16 31.05 -12.23
N THR A 56 28.17 30.03 -11.40
CA THR A 56 27.94 28.65 -11.83
C THR A 56 26.44 28.40 -11.78
N THR A 57 25.76 28.57 -12.91
CA THR A 57 24.42 27.96 -13.13
C THR A 57 24.53 26.45 -12.96
N PRO A 58 23.74 25.81 -12.07
CA PRO A 58 23.76 24.36 -11.95
C PRO A 58 23.11 23.74 -13.17
N VAL A 59 23.89 23.04 -13.97
CA VAL A 59 23.33 22.14 -14.98
C VAL A 59 22.69 20.96 -14.26
N GLN A 60 21.37 20.92 -14.24
CA GLN A 60 20.58 19.84 -13.69
C GLN A 60 20.59 18.62 -14.61
N GLY A 61 21.47 17.73 -14.32
CA GLY A 61 21.47 16.35 -14.74
C GLY A 61 22.28 15.59 -13.71
N VAL A 62 21.59 15.08 -12.68
CA VAL A 62 22.13 14.19 -11.65
C VAL A 62 23.43 14.65 -10.99
N ALA A 63 23.33 15.06 -9.78
CA ALA A 63 24.31 15.40 -8.75
C ALA A 63 24.39 16.87 -8.38
N THR A 64 23.40 17.31 -7.63
CA THR A 64 23.58 18.43 -6.72
C THR A 64 24.53 18.01 -5.60
N ASN A 65 25.51 18.85 -5.30
CA ASN A 65 26.36 18.69 -4.14
C ASN A 65 25.49 18.48 -2.88
N THR A 66 25.76 17.40 -2.15
CA THR A 66 25.06 17.14 -0.89
C THR A 66 25.56 18.18 0.11
N VAL A 67 24.77 19.21 0.36
CA VAL A 67 25.11 20.23 1.35
C VAL A 67 24.98 19.61 2.73
N VAL A 68 26.07 19.55 3.46
CA VAL A 68 26.07 19.15 4.88
C VAL A 68 25.58 20.32 5.70
N VAL A 69 24.35 20.21 6.19
CA VAL A 69 23.64 21.25 6.94
C VAL A 69 23.57 20.84 8.40
N THR A 70 23.70 21.75 9.34
CA THR A 70 23.59 21.51 10.79
C THR A 70 22.56 22.44 11.40
N GLY A 71 21.50 21.84 12.02
CA GLY A 71 20.43 22.58 12.67
C GLY A 71 19.19 22.82 11.80
N ILE A 72 18.05 23.05 12.44
CA ILE A 72 16.75 23.25 11.81
C ILE A 72 16.78 24.45 10.85
N ARG A 73 17.37 25.57 11.29
CA ARG A 73 17.47 26.79 10.47
C ARG A 73 18.24 26.58 9.17
N ALA A 74 19.36 25.86 9.28
CA ALA A 74 20.20 25.60 8.12
C ALA A 74 19.54 24.60 7.17
N SER A 75 18.82 23.57 7.68
CA SER A 75 17.98 22.67 6.90
C SER A 75 16.86 23.43 6.18
N MET A 76 16.13 24.31 6.87
CA MET A 76 15.10 25.15 6.27
C MET A 76 15.65 26.05 5.15
N GLN A 77 16.81 26.68 5.35
CA GLN A 77 17.47 27.49 4.32
C GLN A 77 17.85 26.63 3.09
N SER A 78 18.40 25.43 3.32
CA SER A 78 18.77 24.51 2.25
C SER A 78 17.55 24.03 1.48
N THR A 79 16.46 23.75 2.15
CA THR A 79 15.16 23.42 1.55
C THR A 79 14.61 24.57 0.68
N LEU A 80 14.69 25.81 1.18
CA LEU A 80 14.29 26.99 0.39
C LEU A 80 15.20 27.20 -0.83
N ASN A 81 16.51 27.03 -0.67
CA ASN A 81 17.46 27.14 -1.78
C ASN A 81 17.20 26.04 -2.83
N LEU A 82 16.91 24.80 -2.40
CA LEU A 82 16.50 23.73 -3.30
C LEU A 82 15.29 24.14 -4.14
N LYS A 83 14.21 24.59 -3.50
CA LYS A 83 13.00 25.05 -4.18
C LYS A 83 13.28 26.22 -5.12
N ARG A 84 13.98 27.24 -4.64
CA ARG A 84 14.27 28.48 -5.39
C ARG A 84 15.11 28.23 -6.65
N ASN A 85 16.10 27.33 -6.56
CA ASN A 85 17.08 27.08 -7.62
C ASN A 85 16.69 25.90 -8.53
N SER A 86 15.54 25.26 -8.30
CA SER A 86 15.07 24.18 -9.16
C SER A 86 14.34 24.73 -10.37
N ASP A 87 14.49 24.04 -11.52
CA ASP A 87 13.66 24.26 -12.70
C ASP A 87 12.30 23.57 -12.48
N GLY A 88 11.20 24.20 -12.90
CA GLY A 88 9.85 23.71 -12.69
C GLY A 88 9.40 23.80 -11.22
N ILE A 89 8.39 23.02 -10.84
CA ILE A 89 7.80 23.02 -9.50
C ILE A 89 8.37 21.85 -8.69
N VAL A 90 9.27 22.17 -7.77
CA VAL A 90 9.97 21.20 -6.90
C VAL A 90 9.88 21.61 -5.44
N ASP A 91 9.54 20.68 -4.58
CA ASP A 91 9.69 20.81 -3.14
C ASP A 91 10.67 19.75 -2.62
N GLY A 92 11.16 19.88 -1.40
CA GLY A 92 12.04 18.86 -0.83
C GLY A 92 12.25 19.00 0.67
N ILE A 93 12.99 18.05 1.20
CA ILE A 93 13.46 18.03 2.60
C ILE A 93 14.93 17.64 2.60
N VAL A 94 15.75 18.36 3.34
CA VAL A 94 17.18 18.09 3.48
C VAL A 94 17.46 17.33 4.81
N ALA A 95 18.48 16.48 4.81
CA ALA A 95 18.78 15.46 5.82
C ALA A 95 18.72 15.89 7.29
N ASP A 96 19.22 17.09 7.64
CA ASP A 96 19.21 17.56 9.04
C ASP A 96 17.78 17.75 9.58
N ASP A 97 16.82 17.92 8.69
CA ASP A 97 15.40 17.95 9.03
C ASP A 97 14.82 16.52 9.16
N ILE A 98 15.18 15.64 8.28
CA ILE A 98 14.76 14.23 8.31
C ILE A 98 15.24 13.55 9.59
N GLY A 99 16.49 13.74 9.96
CA GLY A 99 17.08 13.11 11.15
C GLY A 99 16.74 13.76 12.49
N LYS A 100 16.07 14.91 12.49
CA LYS A 100 15.74 15.67 13.73
C LYS A 100 14.27 15.72 14.07
N PHE A 101 13.41 15.19 13.21
CA PHE A 101 12.00 15.04 13.50
C PHE A 101 11.72 13.60 13.97
N PRO A 102 10.66 13.34 14.74
CA PRO A 102 10.33 11.98 15.20
C PRO A 102 9.79 11.11 14.05
N ASP A 103 10.59 11.02 12.98
CA ASP A 103 10.24 10.27 11.79
C ASP A 103 10.69 8.82 11.93
N THR A 104 9.76 7.89 11.91
CA THR A 104 10.05 6.45 11.95
C THR A 104 10.41 5.88 10.60
N ASN A 105 9.97 6.56 9.54
CA ASN A 105 10.29 6.24 8.16
C ASN A 105 10.19 7.50 7.28
N LEU A 106 10.51 7.35 6.01
CA LEU A 106 10.53 8.46 5.06
C LEU A 106 9.14 9.02 4.72
N ALA A 107 8.06 8.21 4.81
CA ALA A 107 6.70 8.71 4.56
C ALA A 107 6.31 9.77 5.59
N GLU A 108 6.62 9.55 6.87
CA GLU A 108 6.34 10.52 7.94
C GLU A 108 7.09 11.84 7.69
N ALA A 109 8.33 11.77 7.18
CA ALA A 109 9.10 12.95 6.84
C ALA A 109 8.48 13.75 5.69
N VAL A 110 8.10 13.09 4.58
CA VAL A 110 7.57 13.78 3.39
C VAL A 110 6.16 14.34 3.59
N GLN A 111 5.42 13.89 4.60
CA GLN A 111 4.10 14.43 4.94
C GLN A 111 4.12 15.95 5.21
N ARG A 112 5.25 16.49 5.64
CA ARG A 112 5.43 17.94 5.89
C ARG A 112 5.51 18.80 4.63
N ILE A 113 5.71 18.19 3.47
CA ILE A 113 5.73 18.90 2.18
C ILE A 113 4.28 19.22 1.79
N SER A 114 4.04 20.45 1.30
CA SER A 114 2.71 20.85 0.83
C SER A 114 2.20 19.89 -0.25
N GLY A 115 0.90 19.56 -0.21
CA GLY A 115 0.29 18.63 -1.14
C GLY A 115 0.62 17.17 -0.94
N VAL A 116 1.42 16.82 0.07
CA VAL A 116 1.76 15.43 0.40
C VAL A 116 0.95 14.97 1.58
N SER A 117 0.32 13.80 1.45
CA SER A 117 -0.33 13.09 2.53
C SER A 117 0.09 11.62 2.52
N ILE A 118 -0.07 10.93 3.65
CA ILE A 118 0.36 9.55 3.79
C ILE A 118 -0.81 8.66 4.22
N ASP A 119 -0.75 7.42 3.77
CA ASP A 119 -1.60 6.36 4.27
C ASP A 119 -0.81 5.51 5.26
N ARG A 120 -1.44 5.19 6.39
CA ARG A 120 -0.79 4.42 7.45
C ARG A 120 -1.24 2.97 7.42
N ASN A 121 -0.27 2.07 7.55
CA ASN A 121 -0.52 0.65 7.73
C ASN A 121 -0.03 0.23 9.13
N ARG A 122 -0.95 -0.23 9.97
CA ARG A 122 -0.65 -0.62 11.35
C ARG A 122 0.11 0.49 12.11
N GLY A 123 -0.42 1.72 12.06
CA GLY A 123 0.09 2.87 12.80
C GLY A 123 1.44 3.44 12.31
N GLU A 124 1.88 3.11 11.09
CA GLU A 124 3.10 3.64 10.47
C GLU A 124 2.85 4.05 9.02
N GLY A 125 3.45 5.18 8.58
CA GLY A 125 3.33 5.65 7.22
C GLY A 125 3.89 4.63 6.23
N ALA A 126 3.08 4.21 5.27
CA ALA A 126 3.44 3.21 4.27
C ALA A 126 3.44 3.80 2.85
N ASN A 127 2.38 4.46 2.46
CA ASN A 127 2.20 4.97 1.11
C ASN A 127 2.08 6.49 1.10
N VAL A 128 2.45 7.10 -0.03
CA VAL A 128 2.44 8.56 -0.21
C VAL A 128 1.47 8.93 -1.33
N THR A 129 0.56 9.84 -1.02
CA THR A 129 -0.36 10.49 -1.95
C THR A 129 0.10 11.92 -2.19
N VAL A 130 0.20 12.38 -3.44
CA VAL A 130 0.61 13.75 -3.75
C VAL A 130 -0.49 14.46 -4.54
N ARG A 131 -0.89 15.65 -4.07
CA ARG A 131 -1.97 16.46 -4.67
C ARG A 131 -3.26 15.67 -4.86
N GLY A 132 -3.51 14.72 -3.93
CA GLY A 132 -4.66 13.83 -3.97
C GLY A 132 -4.59 12.71 -5.02
N VAL A 133 -3.48 12.57 -5.74
CA VAL A 133 -3.27 11.43 -6.65
C VAL A 133 -2.73 10.26 -5.86
N GLY A 134 -3.44 9.12 -5.94
CA GLY A 134 -3.15 7.91 -5.15
C GLY A 134 -1.76 7.34 -5.36
N PRO A 135 -1.30 6.48 -4.43
CA PRO A 135 0.09 6.03 -4.35
C PRO A 135 0.59 5.27 -5.58
N ASP A 136 -0.26 4.50 -6.26
CA ASP A 136 0.08 3.75 -7.49
C ASP A 136 0.46 4.66 -8.68
N LEU A 137 0.07 5.94 -8.61
CA LEU A 137 0.31 6.97 -9.64
C LEU A 137 1.41 7.97 -9.21
N ASN A 138 2.23 7.63 -8.21
CA ASN A 138 3.43 8.36 -7.82
C ASN A 138 4.67 7.49 -8.09
N MET A 139 5.73 8.10 -8.63
CA MET A 139 6.98 7.41 -8.91
C MET A 139 7.98 7.65 -7.78
N VAL A 140 8.63 6.60 -7.30
CA VAL A 140 9.71 6.71 -6.31
C VAL A 140 11.05 6.31 -6.95
N LEU A 141 12.02 7.19 -6.80
CA LEU A 141 13.39 7.02 -7.28
C LEU A 141 14.35 7.00 -6.08
N LEU A 142 15.43 6.24 -6.20
CA LEU A 142 16.59 6.32 -5.32
C LEU A 142 17.81 6.73 -6.16
N ASN A 143 18.38 7.90 -5.87
CA ASN A 143 19.47 8.49 -6.64
C ASN A 143 19.16 8.60 -8.17
N GLY A 144 17.90 8.91 -8.52
CA GLY A 144 17.43 9.01 -9.91
C GLY A 144 17.03 7.68 -10.58
N ARG A 145 17.10 6.56 -9.86
CA ARG A 145 16.79 5.21 -10.36
C ARG A 145 15.46 4.73 -9.84
N GLN A 146 14.65 4.09 -10.70
CA GLN A 146 13.35 3.56 -10.31
C GLN A 146 13.50 2.47 -9.25
N MET A 147 12.71 2.57 -8.17
CA MET A 147 12.73 1.58 -7.09
C MET A 147 11.68 0.49 -7.29
N PRO A 148 12.07 -0.80 -7.07
CA PRO A 148 11.10 -1.89 -7.05
C PRO A 148 10.26 -1.85 -5.77
N THR A 149 9.05 -2.38 -5.85
CA THR A 149 8.18 -2.60 -4.69
C THR A 149 7.73 -4.05 -4.63
N ALA A 150 7.56 -4.59 -3.42
CA ALA A 150 6.98 -5.90 -3.19
C ALA A 150 6.16 -5.85 -1.91
N ASN A 151 4.85 -6.15 -2.02
CA ASN A 151 3.90 -6.12 -0.93
C ASN A 151 2.95 -7.30 -1.05
N LEU A 152 2.85 -8.15 -0.01
CA LEU A 152 1.91 -9.28 0.01
C LEU A 152 0.46 -8.85 0.23
N GLY A 153 0.24 -7.68 0.84
CA GLY A 153 -1.11 -7.13 1.02
C GLY A 153 -1.70 -6.50 -0.24
N ASP A 154 -0.86 -6.11 -1.21
CA ASP A 154 -1.28 -5.64 -2.53
C ASP A 154 -0.27 -6.09 -3.60
N GLN A 155 -0.40 -7.33 -4.05
CA GLN A 155 0.50 -7.96 -5.02
C GLN A 155 0.37 -7.40 -6.45
N ALA A 156 -0.67 -6.63 -6.71
CA ALA A 156 -0.95 -6.00 -8.00
C ALA A 156 -0.58 -4.52 -8.04
N GLY A 157 -0.35 -3.89 -6.90
CA GLY A 157 -0.04 -2.47 -6.76
C GLY A 157 1.35 -2.09 -7.27
N ARG A 158 1.50 -0.79 -7.58
CA ARG A 158 2.76 -0.16 -7.98
C ARG A 158 3.30 0.78 -6.91
N ALA A 159 2.54 1.02 -5.84
CA ALA A 159 2.91 1.91 -4.77
C ALA A 159 4.18 1.45 -4.05
N PHE A 160 5.14 2.36 -3.90
CA PHE A 160 6.32 2.09 -3.10
C PHE A 160 5.96 2.10 -1.61
N ASP A 161 6.34 1.05 -0.89
CA ASP A 161 6.14 0.95 0.55
C ASP A 161 7.32 1.58 1.31
N PHE A 162 7.13 2.81 1.75
CA PHE A 162 8.14 3.57 2.49
C PHE A 162 8.44 2.97 3.87
N SER A 163 7.59 2.09 4.40
CA SER A 163 7.85 1.41 5.66
C SER A 163 9.05 0.46 5.60
N ASN A 164 9.53 0.12 4.40
CA ASN A 164 10.69 -0.75 4.21
C ASN A 164 12.03 -0.02 4.27
N LEU A 165 12.06 1.32 4.10
CA LEU A 165 13.30 2.10 4.03
C LEU A 165 13.43 3.04 5.23
N ALA A 166 14.57 2.99 5.91
CA ALA A 166 14.87 3.87 7.03
C ALA A 166 15.41 5.24 6.58
N SER A 167 15.24 6.26 7.41
CA SER A 167 15.60 7.65 7.09
C SER A 167 17.09 7.97 7.27
N GLU A 168 17.85 7.18 8.02
CA GLU A 168 19.21 7.51 8.47
C GLU A 168 20.26 7.61 7.36
N ALA A 169 20.04 6.92 6.24
CA ALA A 169 20.95 6.96 5.09
C ALA A 169 20.61 8.07 4.08
N VAL A 170 19.46 8.73 4.27
CA VAL A 170 18.92 9.70 3.31
C VAL A 170 19.46 11.10 3.59
N SER A 171 20.05 11.74 2.60
CA SER A 171 20.55 13.11 2.66
C SER A 171 19.50 14.15 2.26
N GLN A 172 18.59 13.76 1.35
CA GLN A 172 17.59 14.66 0.78
C GLN A 172 16.46 13.88 0.13
N ILE A 173 15.26 14.42 0.15
CA ILE A 173 14.14 13.97 -0.70
C ILE A 173 13.70 15.16 -1.55
N GLN A 174 13.58 14.94 -2.85
CA GLN A 174 13.05 15.90 -3.82
C GLN A 174 11.71 15.41 -4.32
N VAL A 175 10.72 16.29 -4.39
CA VAL A 175 9.37 16.00 -4.90
C VAL A 175 9.14 16.85 -6.13
N TYR A 176 9.28 16.24 -7.30
CA TYR A 176 9.01 16.88 -8.59
C TYR A 176 7.50 16.85 -8.85
N LYS A 177 6.87 18.00 -8.75
CA LYS A 177 5.42 18.19 -8.94
C LYS A 177 5.07 18.56 -10.39
N SER A 178 6.03 19.05 -11.16
CA SER A 178 5.93 19.24 -12.62
C SER A 178 6.67 18.12 -13.36
N ALA A 179 6.25 17.84 -14.60
CA ALA A 179 6.90 16.83 -15.44
C ALA A 179 8.24 17.35 -15.98
N ARG A 180 9.21 16.45 -16.17
CA ARG A 180 10.55 16.74 -16.67
C ARG A 180 10.94 15.73 -17.74
N ALA A 181 11.62 16.18 -18.79
CA ALA A 181 12.03 15.29 -19.89
C ALA A 181 13.08 14.27 -19.47
N ASP A 182 14.02 14.66 -18.58
CA ASP A 182 15.11 13.82 -18.08
C ASP A 182 14.70 12.78 -17.02
N THR A 183 13.52 12.96 -16.44
CA THR A 183 13.02 12.12 -15.35
C THR A 183 12.10 11.01 -15.88
N PRO A 184 12.26 9.74 -15.43
CA PRO A 184 11.35 8.68 -15.81
C PRO A 184 9.90 9.03 -15.49
N PRO A 185 8.95 8.89 -16.42
CA PRO A 185 7.55 9.15 -16.15
C PRO A 185 6.91 7.97 -15.41
N GLY A 186 5.92 8.26 -14.59
CA GLY A 186 5.20 7.29 -13.77
C GLY A 186 4.56 7.98 -12.57
N GLY A 187 4.86 9.26 -12.38
CA GLY A 187 4.32 10.10 -11.32
C GLY A 187 3.33 11.13 -11.85
N ILE A 188 2.03 10.77 -11.93
CA ILE A 188 0.98 11.76 -12.23
C ILE A 188 0.84 12.74 -11.06
N GLY A 189 0.89 12.26 -9.82
CA GLY A 189 0.91 13.10 -8.62
C GLY A 189 2.22 13.86 -8.50
N ALA A 190 3.30 13.10 -8.37
CA ALA A 190 4.68 13.58 -8.34
C ALA A 190 5.67 12.42 -8.57
N THR A 191 6.92 12.79 -8.85
CA THR A 191 8.06 11.89 -8.73
C THR A 191 8.86 12.27 -7.48
N LEU A 192 9.06 11.31 -6.57
CA LEU A 192 9.83 11.46 -5.35
C LEU A 192 11.21 10.86 -5.55
N ASN A 193 12.26 11.67 -5.49
CA ASN A 193 13.65 11.22 -5.61
C ASN A 193 14.34 11.25 -4.25
N ILE A 194 14.59 10.06 -3.70
CA ILE A 194 15.32 9.86 -2.45
C ILE A 194 16.81 9.90 -2.78
N MET A 195 17.56 10.80 -2.17
CA MET A 195 18.98 10.94 -2.39
C MET A 195 19.76 10.53 -1.15
N THR A 196 20.78 9.73 -1.36
CA THR A 196 21.65 9.23 -0.29
C THR A 196 22.92 10.06 -0.17
N GLY A 197 23.55 10.04 1.01
CA GLY A 197 24.78 10.77 1.27
C GLY A 197 25.95 10.25 0.41
N ARG A 198 26.72 11.16 -0.17
CA ARG A 198 27.92 10.87 -0.98
C ARG A 198 29.18 11.22 -0.21
N PRO A 199 30.15 10.31 -0.10
CA PRO A 199 31.33 10.53 0.76
C PRO A 199 32.19 11.73 0.36
N LEU A 200 32.37 12.02 -0.95
CA LEU A 200 33.12 13.20 -1.39
C LEU A 200 32.47 14.54 -1.03
N ASP A 201 31.14 14.54 -0.79
CA ASP A 201 30.41 15.73 -0.37
C ASP A 201 30.31 15.81 1.17
N MET A 202 30.23 14.65 1.86
CA MET A 202 30.13 14.58 3.32
C MET A 202 31.48 14.79 4.04
N GLY A 203 32.59 14.44 3.35
CA GLY A 203 33.91 14.43 3.95
C GLY A 203 34.07 13.41 5.10
N ASN A 204 35.02 13.67 6.00
CA ASN A 204 35.28 12.80 7.16
C ASN A 204 34.22 13.04 8.25
N ARG A 205 33.44 12.00 8.57
CA ARG A 205 32.35 12.09 9.55
C ARG A 205 32.06 10.70 10.12
N ALA A 206 31.82 10.66 11.41
CA ALA A 206 31.28 9.46 12.07
C ALA A 206 30.18 9.87 13.05
N THR A 207 29.07 9.11 13.07
CA THR A 207 27.99 9.30 14.05
C THR A 207 27.46 7.95 14.50
N PHE A 208 27.07 7.87 15.78
CA PHE A 208 26.42 6.71 16.36
C PHE A 208 25.23 7.16 17.20
N GLY A 209 24.09 6.50 17.06
CA GLY A 209 22.85 6.82 17.74
C GLY A 209 22.19 5.60 18.35
N VAL A 210 21.59 5.77 19.52
CA VAL A 210 20.75 4.77 20.18
C VAL A 210 19.46 5.42 20.64
N LYS A 211 18.33 4.69 20.54
CA LYS A 211 17.04 5.10 21.09
C LYS A 211 16.37 3.92 21.78
N GLY A 212 15.65 4.21 22.87
CA GLY A 212 14.66 3.32 23.46
C GLY A 212 13.26 3.78 23.00
N VAL A 213 12.48 2.86 22.46
CA VAL A 213 11.13 3.11 21.93
C VAL A 213 10.10 2.45 22.83
N TYR A 214 9.13 3.23 23.30
CA TYR A 214 7.98 2.77 24.08
C TYR A 214 6.69 3.13 23.32
N ASP A 215 6.00 2.11 22.83
CA ASP A 215 4.69 2.28 22.19
C ASP A 215 3.58 1.93 23.19
N LYS A 216 2.78 2.93 23.57
CA LYS A 216 1.73 2.76 24.60
C LYS A 216 0.66 1.78 24.14
N SER A 217 0.42 1.65 22.83
CA SER A 217 -0.58 0.74 22.30
C SER A 217 -0.30 -0.74 22.62
N ASN A 218 0.97 -1.12 22.77
CA ASN A 218 1.36 -2.48 23.16
C ASN A 218 0.90 -2.87 24.57
N ASN A 219 0.54 -1.91 25.43
CA ASN A 219 -0.04 -2.21 26.74
C ASN A 219 -1.55 -2.49 26.68
N ASN A 220 -2.20 -2.22 25.56
CA ASN A 220 -3.63 -2.42 25.37
C ASN A 220 -3.90 -3.69 24.55
N LEU A 221 -3.24 -4.79 24.94
CA LEU A 221 -3.31 -6.11 24.32
C LEU A 221 -3.48 -7.20 25.38
N PRO A 222 -4.10 -8.33 25.04
CA PRO A 222 -4.02 -9.54 25.85
C PRO A 222 -2.57 -9.93 26.09
N SER A 223 -2.29 -10.53 27.26
CA SER A 223 -0.91 -10.92 27.61
C SER A 223 -0.28 -11.92 26.64
N ILE A 224 -1.11 -12.72 25.96
CA ILE A 224 -0.68 -13.70 24.95
C ILE A 224 -0.19 -13.05 23.65
N ASP A 225 -0.67 -11.83 23.34
CA ASP A 225 -0.33 -11.06 22.14
C ASP A 225 0.64 -9.92 22.42
N ALA A 226 0.79 -9.54 23.70
CA ALA A 226 1.68 -8.46 24.12
C ALA A 226 3.17 -8.85 23.98
N ALA A 227 3.97 -7.88 23.58
CA ALA A 227 5.42 -8.06 23.43
C ALA A 227 6.20 -7.15 24.39
N LYS A 228 7.53 -7.08 24.26
CA LYS A 228 8.39 -6.20 25.06
C LYS A 228 7.89 -4.76 25.02
N LYS A 229 7.83 -4.08 26.16
CA LYS A 229 7.33 -2.72 26.29
C LYS A 229 8.29 -1.67 25.74
N VAL A 230 9.60 -1.90 25.89
CA VAL A 230 10.65 -1.01 25.40
C VAL A 230 11.51 -1.77 24.41
N THR A 231 11.71 -1.20 23.23
CA THR A 231 12.46 -1.80 22.14
C THR A 231 13.60 -0.88 21.70
N PRO A 232 14.71 -1.44 21.16
CA PRO A 232 15.87 -0.67 20.78
C PRO A 232 15.78 -0.15 19.35
N GLU A 233 16.37 1.02 19.12
CA GLU A 233 16.74 1.54 17.82
C GLU A 233 18.22 1.95 17.86
N VAL A 234 19.01 1.47 16.88
CA VAL A 234 20.45 1.75 16.80
C VAL A 234 20.77 2.17 15.38
N SER A 235 21.59 3.22 15.22
CA SER A 235 22.02 3.69 13.90
C SER A 235 23.47 4.17 13.92
N GLY A 236 24.13 4.05 12.77
CA GLY A 236 25.52 4.53 12.62
C GLY A 236 25.79 4.99 11.19
N LEU A 237 26.66 5.98 11.07
CA LEU A 237 27.19 6.48 9.81
C LEU A 237 28.68 6.71 9.96
N TYR A 238 29.44 6.25 8.96
CA TYR A 238 30.86 6.56 8.80
C TYR A 238 31.10 7.00 7.36
N SER A 239 31.82 8.11 7.18
CA SER A 239 32.24 8.63 5.88
C SER A 239 33.67 9.11 5.98
N THR A 240 34.47 8.81 4.96
CA THR A 240 35.86 9.25 4.88
C THR A 240 36.28 9.51 3.43
N THR A 241 37.24 10.41 3.29
CA THR A 241 37.90 10.71 2.00
C THR A 241 39.41 10.68 2.19
N TRP A 242 40.12 10.24 1.15
CA TRP A 242 41.58 10.18 1.18
C TRP A 242 42.20 10.48 -0.21
N HIS A 243 43.51 10.70 -0.26
CA HIS A 243 44.26 11.10 -1.46
C HIS A 243 43.66 12.40 -2.07
N ASP A 244 43.52 13.45 -1.27
CA ASP A 244 42.99 14.77 -1.66
C ASP A 244 41.59 14.70 -2.33
N GLY A 245 40.75 13.79 -1.83
CA GLY A 245 39.39 13.58 -2.33
C GLY A 245 39.32 12.77 -3.62
N MET A 246 40.40 12.04 -3.98
CA MET A 246 40.34 11.06 -5.08
C MET A 246 39.42 9.89 -4.75
N PHE A 247 39.45 9.42 -3.53
CA PHE A 247 38.58 8.34 -3.05
C PHE A 247 37.66 8.83 -1.92
N GLY A 248 36.46 8.32 -1.93
CA GLY A 248 35.50 8.48 -0.88
C GLY A 248 34.79 7.18 -0.55
N PHE A 249 34.56 6.93 0.74
CA PHE A 249 33.82 5.76 1.21
C PHE A 249 32.84 6.19 2.30
N ALA A 250 31.60 5.71 2.19
CA ALA A 250 30.61 5.90 3.23
C ALA A 250 29.85 4.60 3.51
N VAL A 251 29.56 4.37 4.78
CA VAL A 251 28.69 3.27 5.23
C VAL A 251 27.68 3.80 6.23
N THR A 252 26.42 3.39 6.08
CA THR A 252 25.37 3.61 7.06
C THR A 252 24.71 2.29 7.41
N GLY A 253 24.26 2.15 8.64
CA GLY A 253 23.50 1.01 9.10
C GLY A 253 22.51 1.41 10.18
N SER A 254 21.32 0.77 10.18
CA SER A 254 20.35 0.92 11.27
C SER A 254 19.63 -0.36 11.56
N TYR A 255 19.24 -0.54 12.82
CA TYR A 255 18.36 -1.58 13.32
C TYR A 255 17.29 -0.94 14.19
N GLN A 256 16.05 -1.31 13.94
CA GLN A 256 14.89 -0.81 14.67
C GLN A 256 14.00 -1.99 15.06
N GLU A 257 13.56 -2.05 16.31
CA GLU A 257 12.51 -2.94 16.76
C GLU A 257 11.35 -2.10 17.29
N ARG A 258 10.11 -2.51 16.97
CA ARG A 258 8.90 -1.85 17.44
C ARG A 258 7.81 -2.90 17.71
N ASN A 259 7.19 -2.80 18.88
CA ASN A 259 6.05 -3.60 19.27
C ASN A 259 4.84 -2.67 19.49
N LEU A 260 3.72 -2.96 18.84
CA LEU A 260 2.55 -2.09 18.84
C LEU A 260 1.25 -2.90 18.88
N GLY A 261 0.20 -2.29 19.43
CA GLY A 261 -1.16 -2.77 19.41
C GLY A 261 -2.04 -1.96 18.46
N VAL A 262 -2.94 -2.64 17.76
CA VAL A 262 -3.98 -2.01 16.93
C VAL A 262 -5.29 -2.71 17.22
N ASN A 263 -6.24 -2.01 17.86
CA ASN A 263 -7.55 -2.55 18.16
C ASN A 263 -8.60 -1.91 17.26
N GLN A 264 -9.56 -2.71 16.79
CA GLN A 264 -10.40 -2.35 15.69
C GLN A 264 -11.81 -2.92 15.86
N ALA A 265 -12.84 -2.06 15.86
CA ALA A 265 -14.22 -2.48 15.70
C ALA A 265 -14.61 -2.27 14.24
N ALA A 266 -15.12 -3.28 13.54
CA ALA A 266 -15.30 -3.25 12.11
C ALA A 266 -16.48 -4.07 11.61
N VAL A 267 -17.12 -3.62 10.53
CA VAL A 267 -18.03 -4.39 9.68
C VAL A 267 -17.17 -4.94 8.52
N THR A 268 -16.48 -6.04 8.76
CA THR A 268 -15.38 -6.53 7.91
C THR A 268 -15.82 -7.04 6.55
N ASN A 269 -17.05 -7.56 6.43
CA ASN A 269 -17.64 -7.96 5.16
C ASN A 269 -18.53 -6.89 4.52
N GLY A 270 -18.42 -5.68 5.03
CA GLY A 270 -19.07 -4.50 4.51
C GLY A 270 -20.58 -4.49 4.72
N TRP A 271 -21.21 -3.55 4.09
CA TRP A 271 -22.64 -3.34 4.11
C TRP A 271 -23.28 -3.99 2.88
N LEU A 272 -24.39 -4.70 3.10
CA LEU A 272 -25.19 -5.31 2.05
C LEU A 272 -26.16 -4.28 1.46
N GLY A 273 -26.41 -4.38 0.17
CA GLY A 273 -27.23 -3.43 -0.56
C GLY A 273 -26.39 -2.48 -1.44
N PRO A 274 -26.92 -1.32 -1.85
CA PRO A 274 -28.18 -0.70 -1.35
C PRO A 274 -29.43 -1.43 -1.87
N PHE A 275 -30.45 -1.50 -1.02
CA PHE A 275 -31.78 -2.05 -1.30
C PHE A 275 -32.83 -0.91 -1.31
N HIS A 276 -33.90 -1.06 -2.09
CA HIS A 276 -35.06 -0.17 -1.97
C HIS A 276 -35.87 -0.50 -0.72
N GLY A 277 -36.53 0.50 -0.11
CA GLY A 277 -37.23 0.34 1.15
C GLY A 277 -38.43 -0.62 1.10
N ASP A 278 -38.94 -0.97 -0.10
CA ASP A 278 -39.96 -1.99 -0.34
C ASP A 278 -39.35 -3.38 -0.69
N THR A 279 -38.02 -3.50 -0.73
CA THR A 279 -37.38 -4.79 -1.02
C THR A 279 -37.51 -5.73 0.17
N VAL A 280 -38.14 -6.88 -0.07
CA VAL A 280 -38.25 -8.00 0.86
C VAL A 280 -37.80 -9.25 0.15
N SER A 281 -36.77 -9.93 0.64
CA SER A 281 -36.23 -11.16 0.07
C SER A 281 -35.87 -12.15 1.17
N GLN A 282 -35.85 -13.43 0.82
CA GLN A 282 -35.32 -14.49 1.69
C GLN A 282 -33.79 -14.63 1.55
N ASP A 283 -33.17 -13.94 0.59
CA ASP A 283 -31.73 -13.90 0.47
C ASP A 283 -31.09 -13.10 1.60
N PRO A 284 -29.88 -13.45 2.06
CA PRO A 284 -29.18 -12.69 3.09
C PRO A 284 -29.01 -11.23 2.67
N GLY A 285 -29.45 -10.29 3.51
CA GLY A 285 -29.21 -8.88 3.32
C GLY A 285 -30.46 -7.99 3.43
N PRO A 286 -31.48 -8.11 2.56
CA PRO A 286 -32.70 -7.35 2.72
C PRO A 286 -33.40 -7.75 4.01
N ILE A 287 -33.75 -6.76 4.83
CA ILE A 287 -34.53 -6.94 6.05
C ILE A 287 -35.88 -6.25 5.91
N PRO A 288 -36.97 -6.76 6.55
CA PRO A 288 -38.23 -6.06 6.53
C PRO A 288 -38.10 -4.69 7.20
N VAL A 289 -38.49 -3.65 6.49
CA VAL A 289 -38.46 -2.27 6.99
C VAL A 289 -39.80 -1.83 7.52
N SER A 290 -40.73 -2.78 7.69
CA SER A 290 -42.06 -2.55 8.29
C SER A 290 -42.44 -3.71 9.21
N GLY A 291 -43.17 -3.44 10.26
CA GLY A 291 -43.63 -4.46 11.21
C GLY A 291 -43.47 -4.06 12.67
N VAL A 292 -43.82 -4.99 13.58
CA VAL A 292 -43.62 -4.79 15.02
C VAL A 292 -42.15 -4.72 15.37
N GLY A 293 -41.71 -3.70 16.10
CA GLY A 293 -40.32 -3.51 16.48
C GLY A 293 -39.51 -2.66 15.51
N VAL A 294 -40.08 -2.28 14.36
CA VAL A 294 -39.39 -1.38 13.40
C VAL A 294 -39.75 0.07 13.70
N THR A 295 -38.74 0.90 13.91
CA THR A 295 -38.89 2.33 14.20
C THR A 295 -38.27 3.16 13.09
N ASN A 296 -39.01 4.13 12.57
CA ASN A 296 -38.59 5.05 11.52
C ASN A 296 -38.05 4.32 10.26
N PRO A 297 -38.87 3.42 9.63
CA PRO A 297 -38.42 2.62 8.50
C PRO A 297 -38.16 3.46 7.27
N PRO A 298 -37.22 3.06 6.37
CA PRO A 298 -37.09 3.63 5.04
C PRO A 298 -38.42 3.58 4.28
N LYS A 299 -38.73 4.62 3.50
CA LYS A 299 -39.85 4.62 2.56
C LYS A 299 -39.54 3.73 1.36
N ALA A 300 -40.56 3.29 0.62
CA ALA A 300 -40.39 2.49 -0.60
C ALA A 300 -39.41 3.12 -1.61
N SER A 301 -39.42 4.47 -1.70
CA SER A 301 -38.49 5.23 -2.58
C SER A 301 -37.09 5.40 -2.04
N ASP A 302 -36.84 5.13 -0.78
CA ASP A 302 -35.56 5.35 -0.13
C ASP A 302 -34.65 4.12 -0.36
N LEU A 303 -33.35 4.34 -0.31
CA LEU A 303 -32.36 3.27 -0.29
C LEU A 303 -31.96 2.96 1.15
N TYR A 304 -31.59 1.70 1.42
CA TYR A 304 -31.01 1.32 2.70
C TYR A 304 -29.94 0.24 2.54
N LEU A 305 -29.08 0.14 3.56
CA LEU A 305 -28.06 -0.90 3.65
C LEU A 305 -28.18 -1.61 5.01
N THR A 306 -27.72 -2.87 5.04
CA THR A 306 -27.68 -3.68 6.27
C THR A 306 -26.28 -4.15 6.57
N PRO A 307 -25.86 -4.25 7.85
CA PRO A 307 -24.53 -4.75 8.20
C PRO A 307 -24.47 -6.26 7.97
N GLN A 308 -23.40 -6.75 7.33
CA GLN A 308 -23.20 -8.20 7.19
C GLN A 308 -22.74 -8.84 8.50
N ASN A 309 -21.88 -8.17 9.24
CA ASN A 309 -21.29 -8.66 10.48
C ASN A 309 -20.86 -7.51 11.39
N LEU A 310 -20.44 -7.84 12.61
CA LEU A 310 -19.67 -6.95 13.46
C LEU A 310 -18.52 -7.75 14.06
N SER A 311 -17.29 -7.22 13.94
CA SER A 311 -16.07 -7.83 14.45
C SER A 311 -15.28 -6.86 15.35
N TYR A 312 -14.70 -7.39 16.42
CA TYR A 312 -13.74 -6.69 17.27
C TYR A 312 -12.41 -7.41 17.18
N PHE A 313 -11.40 -6.73 16.67
CA PHE A 313 -10.04 -7.25 16.57
C PHE A 313 -9.14 -6.64 17.62
N VAL A 314 -8.34 -7.47 18.25
CA VAL A 314 -7.23 -7.06 19.10
C VAL A 314 -5.97 -7.66 18.51
N ARG A 315 -5.07 -6.78 17.97
CA ARG A 315 -3.90 -7.19 17.19
C ARG A 315 -2.62 -6.69 17.80
N GLY A 316 -1.69 -7.58 18.10
CA GLY A 316 -0.30 -7.28 18.43
C GLY A 316 0.60 -7.45 17.21
N SER A 317 1.45 -6.48 16.94
CA SER A 317 2.42 -6.55 15.84
C SER A 317 3.83 -6.25 16.34
N GLN A 318 4.78 -7.11 15.97
CA GLN A 318 6.21 -6.95 16.20
C GLN A 318 6.86 -6.66 14.87
N ARG A 319 7.62 -5.55 14.80
CA ARG A 319 8.33 -5.14 13.59
C ARG A 319 9.81 -5.04 13.87
N GLN A 320 10.62 -5.62 12.98
CA GLN A 320 12.08 -5.51 13.00
C GLN A 320 12.54 -5.01 11.63
N ARG A 321 13.26 -3.89 11.62
CA ARG A 321 13.80 -3.28 10.41
C ARG A 321 15.31 -3.23 10.50
N THR A 322 15.99 -3.67 9.44
CA THR A 322 17.43 -3.58 9.27
C THR A 322 17.74 -2.91 7.94
N ASN A 323 18.51 -1.83 7.96
CA ASN A 323 18.92 -1.12 6.75
C ASN A 323 20.44 -0.97 6.74
N GLY A 324 21.00 -0.98 5.54
CA GLY A 324 22.41 -0.75 5.31
C GLY A 324 22.63 -0.09 3.96
N GLN A 325 23.62 0.80 3.90
CA GLN A 325 24.04 1.41 2.65
C GLN A 325 25.55 1.53 2.61
N LEU A 326 26.13 1.24 1.44
CA LEU A 326 27.54 1.44 1.11
C LEU A 326 27.63 2.35 -0.10
N THR A 327 28.50 3.34 -0.07
CA THR A 327 28.80 4.20 -1.19
C THR A 327 30.30 4.37 -1.32
N PHE A 328 30.82 4.03 -2.49
CA PHE A 328 32.21 4.25 -2.87
C PHE A 328 32.27 5.24 -4.02
N GLN A 329 33.12 6.27 -3.90
CA GLN A 329 33.37 7.23 -4.97
C GLN A 329 34.86 7.24 -5.35
N PHE A 330 35.10 7.33 -6.67
CA PHE A 330 36.42 7.43 -7.26
C PHE A 330 36.46 8.61 -8.23
N ARG A 331 37.35 9.57 -7.95
CA ARG A 331 37.57 10.79 -8.73
C ARG A 331 39.07 10.87 -9.13
N PRO A 332 39.51 10.11 -10.13
CA PRO A 332 40.94 10.09 -10.55
C PRO A 332 41.44 11.44 -11.06
N VAL A 333 40.54 12.21 -11.62
CA VAL A 333 40.75 13.59 -12.07
C VAL A 333 39.49 14.41 -11.74
N LYS A 334 39.60 15.74 -11.66
CA LYS A 334 38.48 16.64 -11.33
C LYS A 334 37.29 16.48 -12.27
N ASP A 335 37.51 15.98 -13.49
CA ASP A 335 36.51 15.89 -14.53
C ASP A 335 35.78 14.55 -14.60
N ILE A 336 36.22 13.52 -13.85
CA ILE A 336 35.55 12.21 -13.81
C ILE A 336 35.25 11.84 -12.37
N THR A 337 33.98 11.54 -12.11
CA THR A 337 33.54 10.99 -10.82
C THR A 337 32.72 9.74 -11.06
N THR A 338 33.17 8.62 -10.50
CA THR A 338 32.47 7.34 -10.53
C THR A 338 31.95 7.03 -9.14
N THR A 339 30.70 6.60 -9.05
CA THR A 339 30.02 6.21 -7.79
C THR A 339 29.50 4.79 -7.93
N LEU A 340 29.85 3.93 -6.98
CA LEU A 340 29.25 2.62 -6.77
C LEU A 340 28.49 2.66 -5.47
N ASP A 341 27.21 2.34 -5.49
CA ASP A 341 26.37 2.33 -4.30
C ASP A 341 25.59 1.02 -4.17
N TYR A 342 25.39 0.58 -2.94
CA TYR A 342 24.59 -0.58 -2.58
C TYR A 342 23.67 -0.21 -1.42
N THR A 343 22.38 -0.50 -1.58
CA THR A 343 21.35 -0.28 -0.56
C THR A 343 20.67 -1.61 -0.23
N TYR A 344 20.62 -1.94 1.04
CA TYR A 344 19.91 -3.08 1.59
C TYR A 344 18.87 -2.60 2.59
N ALA A 345 17.64 -3.11 2.48
CA ALA A 345 16.61 -2.92 3.48
C ALA A 345 15.87 -4.24 3.75
N GLN A 346 15.58 -4.51 5.01
CA GLN A 346 14.77 -5.65 5.44
C GLN A 346 13.76 -5.19 6.48
N ASN A 347 12.50 -5.61 6.30
CA ASN A 347 11.42 -5.38 7.25
C ASN A 347 10.72 -6.71 7.54
N LYS A 348 10.75 -7.15 8.80
CA LYS A 348 10.05 -8.33 9.30
C LYS A 348 8.89 -7.87 10.16
N ILE A 349 7.72 -8.40 9.90
CA ILE A 349 6.51 -8.08 10.66
C ILE A 349 5.86 -9.41 11.08
N GLN A 350 5.79 -9.67 12.37
CA GLN A 350 4.95 -10.72 12.93
C GLN A 350 3.67 -10.09 13.50
N THR A 351 2.52 -10.70 13.25
CA THR A 351 1.23 -10.27 13.76
C THR A 351 0.53 -11.44 14.41
N LYS A 352 0.06 -11.19 15.64
CA LYS A 352 -0.88 -12.06 16.34
C LYS A 352 -2.17 -11.29 16.54
N TYR A 353 -3.30 -11.97 16.42
CA TYR A 353 -4.59 -11.32 16.67
C TYR A 353 -5.61 -12.32 17.22
N HIS A 354 -6.57 -11.74 17.94
CA HIS A 354 -7.82 -12.39 18.29
C HIS A 354 -8.99 -11.54 17.85
N GLU A 355 -10.07 -12.19 17.51
CA GLU A 355 -11.30 -11.57 17.03
C GLU A 355 -12.51 -12.13 17.76
N LEU A 356 -13.43 -11.26 18.13
CA LEU A 356 -14.83 -11.61 18.43
C LEU A 356 -15.67 -11.14 17.26
N SER A 357 -16.44 -12.03 16.64
CA SER A 357 -17.26 -11.70 15.47
C SER A 357 -18.64 -12.33 15.53
N VAL A 358 -19.63 -11.59 15.02
CA VAL A 358 -20.99 -12.05 14.79
C VAL A 358 -21.40 -11.75 13.35
N TRP A 359 -21.87 -12.78 12.66
CA TRP A 359 -22.49 -12.65 11.34
C TRP A 359 -24.00 -12.60 11.49
N PHE A 360 -24.65 -11.62 10.85
CA PHE A 360 -26.10 -11.47 10.92
C PHE A 360 -26.78 -12.34 9.85
N ASN A 361 -27.87 -13.00 10.27
CA ASN A 361 -28.64 -13.95 9.46
C ASN A 361 -29.81 -13.27 8.71
N HIS A 362 -30.19 -12.04 9.12
CA HIS A 362 -31.28 -11.26 8.53
C HIS A 362 -32.60 -12.04 8.38
N PRO A 363 -33.14 -12.67 9.46
CA PRO A 363 -34.38 -13.43 9.38
C PRO A 363 -35.57 -12.50 9.12
N LEU A 364 -36.51 -12.92 8.27
CA LEU A 364 -37.66 -12.08 7.84
C LEU A 364 -38.64 -11.75 8.95
N ASN A 365 -38.79 -12.59 9.99
CA ASN A 365 -39.92 -12.52 10.92
C ASN A 365 -39.53 -12.31 12.39
N ALA A 366 -38.27 -12.08 12.70
CA ALA A 366 -37.82 -12.05 14.10
C ALA A 366 -36.75 -10.99 14.35
N GLN A 367 -37.06 -9.73 14.02
CA GLN A 367 -36.09 -8.66 14.13
C GLN A 367 -36.70 -7.36 14.66
N THR A 368 -35.84 -6.55 15.28
CA THR A 368 -36.12 -5.18 15.71
C THR A 368 -35.11 -4.26 15.03
N SER A 369 -35.54 -3.11 14.52
CA SER A 369 -34.65 -2.14 13.90
C SER A 369 -35.10 -0.71 14.11
N LYS A 370 -34.12 0.20 14.13
CA LYS A 370 -34.32 1.65 14.18
C LYS A 370 -33.43 2.29 13.12
N TRP A 371 -34.00 3.17 12.31
CA TRP A 371 -33.36 3.72 11.12
C TRP A 371 -33.09 5.21 11.21
N THR A 372 -32.10 5.70 10.44
CA THR A 372 -31.88 7.12 10.18
C THR A 372 -32.96 7.68 9.26
N ASN A 373 -33.14 9.00 9.28
CA ASN A 373 -33.98 9.70 8.31
C ASN A 373 -33.23 9.92 6.99
N GLY A 374 -33.96 10.10 5.90
CA GLY A 374 -33.45 10.53 4.61
C GLY A 374 -33.54 9.46 3.51
N PRO A 375 -33.21 9.82 2.26
CA PRO A 375 -33.38 8.94 1.10
C PRO A 375 -32.37 7.79 1.06
N LEU A 376 -31.36 7.81 1.93
CA LEU A 376 -30.37 6.75 2.13
C LEU A 376 -30.30 6.43 3.63
N ALA A 377 -31.01 5.39 4.01
CA ALA A 377 -31.17 5.03 5.42
C ALA A 377 -30.12 4.00 5.88
N SER A 378 -29.72 4.14 7.13
CA SER A 378 -28.84 3.20 7.83
C SER A 378 -29.45 2.79 9.16
N PRO A 379 -29.32 1.54 9.61
CA PRO A 379 -29.78 1.17 10.93
C PRO A 379 -28.92 1.85 12.00
N LEU A 380 -29.59 2.55 12.93
CA LEU A 380 -29.01 3.00 14.20
C LEU A 380 -28.95 1.85 15.18
N TYR A 381 -29.92 0.94 15.10
CA TYR A 381 -30.00 -0.30 15.86
C TYR A 381 -30.61 -1.39 14.98
N TYR A 382 -30.02 -2.57 15.03
CA TYR A 382 -30.51 -3.79 14.39
C TYR A 382 -30.44 -4.93 15.39
N GLU A 383 -31.51 -5.73 15.49
CA GLU A 383 -31.58 -6.90 16.36
C GLU A 383 -32.27 -8.05 15.64
N GLU A 384 -31.70 -9.23 15.72
CA GLU A 384 -32.26 -10.47 15.18
C GLU A 384 -32.51 -11.50 16.28
N GLN A 385 -33.57 -12.25 16.13
CA GLN A 385 -33.90 -13.39 17.00
C GLN A 385 -33.48 -14.66 16.30
N VAL A 386 -32.44 -15.26 16.81
CA VAL A 386 -31.87 -16.52 16.32
C VAL A 386 -31.71 -17.52 17.44
N THR A 387 -31.37 -18.76 17.14
CA THR A 387 -31.17 -19.82 18.13
C THR A 387 -30.01 -20.67 17.71
N ASN A 388 -29.08 -20.92 18.63
CA ASN A 388 -27.92 -21.77 18.45
C ASN A 388 -27.08 -21.37 17.21
N GLN A 389 -26.96 -20.05 16.97
CA GLN A 389 -26.05 -19.54 15.94
C GLN A 389 -24.61 -19.42 16.47
N ASP A 390 -23.69 -19.25 15.56
CA ASP A 390 -22.26 -19.10 15.86
C ASP A 390 -21.95 -17.77 16.54
N MET A 391 -21.07 -17.84 17.54
CA MET A 391 -20.31 -16.73 18.08
C MET A 391 -18.86 -17.02 17.71
N ALA A 392 -18.34 -16.32 16.69
CA ALA A 392 -17.00 -16.56 16.19
C ALA A 392 -15.94 -15.86 17.03
N MET A 393 -14.87 -16.56 17.36
CA MET A 393 -13.75 -16.10 18.16
C MET A 393 -12.45 -16.52 17.45
N ASN A 394 -12.14 -15.81 16.37
CA ASN A 394 -11.05 -16.18 15.46
C ASN A 394 -9.69 -15.75 15.99
N GLY A 395 -8.63 -16.28 15.41
CA GLY A 395 -7.28 -15.85 15.70
C GLY A 395 -6.28 -16.24 14.62
N GLY A 396 -5.17 -15.52 14.56
CA GLY A 396 -4.08 -15.79 13.64
C GLY A 396 -2.71 -15.45 14.22
N ASP A 397 -1.70 -16.17 13.75
CA ASP A 397 -0.28 -15.90 14.00
C ASP A 397 0.48 -16.06 12.70
N PHE A 398 0.90 -14.96 12.09
CA PHE A 398 1.60 -14.96 10.81
C PHE A 398 2.71 -13.91 10.76
N ALA A 399 3.70 -14.15 9.91
CA ALA A 399 4.79 -13.21 9.71
C ALA A 399 5.15 -13.05 8.24
N THR A 400 5.58 -11.85 7.90
CA THR A 400 6.09 -11.50 6.58
C THR A 400 7.49 -10.92 6.66
N LYS A 401 8.31 -11.20 5.66
CA LYS A 401 9.65 -10.65 5.48
C LYS A 401 9.72 -9.97 4.12
N SER A 402 9.93 -8.65 4.13
CA SER A 402 10.19 -7.84 2.94
C SER A 402 11.68 -7.48 2.89
N THR A 403 12.30 -7.63 1.73
CA THR A 403 13.69 -7.24 1.47
C THR A 403 13.78 -6.36 0.23
N LEU A 404 14.74 -5.45 0.24
CA LEU A 404 15.13 -4.62 -0.89
C LEU A 404 16.65 -4.66 -1.02
N ASP A 405 17.13 -5.05 -2.19
CA ASP A 405 18.53 -5.03 -2.59
C ASP A 405 18.68 -4.17 -3.84
N SER A 406 19.55 -3.17 -3.81
CA SER A 406 19.81 -2.28 -4.93
C SER A 406 21.29 -1.99 -5.07
N ILE A 407 21.86 -2.34 -6.21
CA ILE A 407 23.23 -1.99 -6.58
C ILE A 407 23.22 -1.05 -7.78
N GLY A 408 23.95 0.06 -7.68
CA GLY A 408 24.03 1.07 -8.71
C GLY A 408 25.45 1.50 -9.03
N PHE A 409 25.69 1.77 -10.29
CA PHE A 409 26.93 2.33 -10.83
C PHE A 409 26.62 3.61 -11.60
N ASN A 410 27.29 4.70 -11.26
CA ASN A 410 27.14 5.99 -11.93
C ASN A 410 28.50 6.56 -12.27
N THR A 411 28.70 7.02 -13.49
CA THR A 411 29.89 7.79 -13.89
C THR A 411 29.47 9.10 -14.53
N GLN A 412 30.07 10.17 -14.08
CA GLN A 412 29.94 11.50 -14.64
C GLN A 412 31.30 11.93 -15.19
N TRP A 413 31.30 12.41 -16.42
CA TRP A 413 32.50 12.86 -17.12
C TRP A 413 32.29 14.22 -17.75
N ARG A 414 33.05 15.20 -17.31
CA ARG A 414 33.17 16.50 -17.97
C ARG A 414 34.20 16.40 -19.08
N VAL A 415 33.75 16.06 -20.29
CA VAL A 415 34.61 15.86 -21.48
C VAL A 415 35.29 17.17 -21.89
N SER A 416 34.58 18.27 -21.74
CA SER A 416 35.06 19.63 -22.00
C SER A 416 34.27 20.65 -21.18
N PRO A 417 34.62 21.92 -21.16
CA PRO A 417 33.78 22.96 -20.54
C PRO A 417 32.37 23.02 -21.08
N ALA A 418 32.17 22.60 -22.36
CA ALA A 418 30.86 22.61 -23.02
C ALA A 418 30.12 21.27 -22.94
N LEU A 419 30.78 20.13 -22.72
CA LEU A 419 30.15 18.82 -22.79
C LEU A 419 30.35 18.00 -21.50
N ARG A 420 29.26 17.62 -20.88
CA ARG A 420 29.21 16.63 -19.78
C ARG A 420 28.45 15.40 -20.22
N LEU A 421 28.93 14.24 -19.87
CA LEU A 421 28.30 12.95 -20.14
C LEU A 421 28.05 12.19 -18.81
N SER A 422 27.06 11.37 -18.80
CA SER A 422 26.77 10.48 -17.68
C SER A 422 26.34 9.10 -18.16
N LEU A 423 26.75 8.07 -17.40
CA LEU A 423 26.28 6.71 -17.55
C LEU A 423 25.80 6.23 -16.18
N ASP A 424 24.59 5.70 -16.11
CA ASP A 424 24.02 5.13 -14.90
C ASP A 424 23.44 3.74 -15.20
N MET A 425 23.77 2.78 -14.35
CA MET A 425 23.28 1.41 -14.43
C MET A 425 22.86 0.95 -13.05
N HIS A 426 21.75 0.23 -12.95
CA HIS A 426 21.40 -0.42 -11.69
C HIS A 426 20.63 -1.72 -11.87
N HIS A 427 20.75 -2.56 -10.84
CA HIS A 427 19.98 -3.76 -10.62
C HIS A 427 19.36 -3.69 -9.23
N SER A 428 18.05 -3.81 -9.15
CA SER A 428 17.31 -3.75 -7.88
C SER A 428 16.30 -4.87 -7.78
N VAL A 429 16.17 -5.45 -6.59
CA VAL A 429 15.23 -6.53 -6.29
C VAL A 429 14.49 -6.19 -5.00
N ALA A 430 13.16 -6.18 -5.05
CA ALA A 430 12.31 -6.22 -3.87
C ALA A 430 11.63 -7.58 -3.80
N GLU A 431 11.55 -8.17 -2.61
CA GLU A 431 10.89 -9.46 -2.36
C GLU A 431 10.13 -9.39 -1.04
N SER A 432 8.87 -9.82 -1.03
CA SER A 432 8.06 -10.01 0.17
C SER A 432 7.51 -11.43 0.19
N LYS A 433 7.70 -12.13 1.31
CA LYS A 433 7.28 -13.53 1.50
C LYS A 433 6.95 -13.84 2.95
N ALA A 434 6.38 -15.02 3.20
CA ALA A 434 6.17 -15.51 4.54
C ALA A 434 7.50 -15.67 5.32
N ASP A 435 7.47 -15.35 6.63
CA ASP A 435 8.54 -15.58 7.62
C ASP A 435 8.00 -16.40 8.82
N SER A 436 6.89 -17.10 8.63
CA SER A 436 6.18 -17.95 9.59
C SER A 436 5.98 -19.35 9.03
N PRO A 437 6.00 -20.41 9.85
CA PRO A 437 5.67 -21.77 9.42
C PRO A 437 4.18 -21.95 9.07
N TYR A 438 3.34 -20.97 9.41
CA TYR A 438 1.90 -21.01 9.17
C TYR A 438 1.51 -20.34 7.84
N GLY A 439 2.35 -19.45 7.30
CA GLY A 439 2.12 -18.73 6.07
C GLY A 439 2.25 -17.20 6.21
N SER A 440 1.94 -16.50 5.16
CA SER A 440 2.01 -15.03 5.08
C SER A 440 0.75 -14.32 5.60
N ASN A 441 -0.37 -15.02 5.57
CA ASN A 441 -1.66 -14.60 6.12
C ASN A 441 -2.47 -15.85 6.47
N ASN A 442 -3.06 -15.86 7.66
CA ASN A 442 -3.87 -17.00 8.08
C ASN A 442 -4.95 -16.58 9.08
N ASP A 443 -5.98 -17.38 9.13
CA ASP A 443 -7.08 -17.24 10.06
C ASP A 443 -7.56 -18.64 10.47
N LEU A 444 -7.73 -18.82 11.76
CA LEU A 444 -8.31 -20.00 12.38
C LEU A 444 -9.63 -19.61 13.01
N ALA A 445 -10.73 -19.99 12.38
CA ALA A 445 -12.06 -19.72 12.88
C ALA A 445 -12.40 -20.68 14.00
N THR A 446 -12.59 -20.16 15.20
CA THR A 446 -13.16 -20.93 16.32
C THR A 446 -14.54 -20.35 16.64
N VAL A 447 -15.50 -21.23 16.96
CA VAL A 447 -16.87 -20.84 17.25
C VAL A 447 -17.44 -21.56 18.44
N SER A 448 -18.43 -20.92 19.07
CA SER A 448 -19.35 -21.55 19.99
C SER A 448 -20.78 -21.31 19.46
N PHE A 449 -21.57 -22.37 19.27
CA PHE A 449 -22.97 -22.25 18.81
C PHE A 449 -23.90 -21.92 19.98
N SER A 450 -23.63 -20.79 20.61
CA SER A 450 -24.29 -20.34 21.83
C SER A 450 -25.21 -19.15 21.62
N ARG A 451 -25.18 -18.52 20.41
CA ARG A 451 -25.81 -17.24 20.15
C ARG A 451 -27.32 -17.36 19.96
N GLY A 452 -28.04 -16.58 20.78
CA GLY A 452 -29.46 -16.32 20.66
C GLY A 452 -29.75 -14.93 20.11
N THR A 453 -30.82 -14.27 20.59
CA THR A 453 -31.19 -12.89 20.21
C THR A 453 -29.99 -11.96 20.35
N THR A 454 -29.66 -11.26 19.30
CA THR A 454 -28.45 -10.45 19.20
C THR A 454 -28.73 -9.13 18.48
N GLY A 455 -28.26 -8.02 19.04
CA GLY A 455 -28.37 -6.69 18.44
C GLY A 455 -27.02 -6.07 18.14
N VAL A 456 -27.04 -5.03 17.31
CA VAL A 456 -25.92 -4.09 17.11
C VAL A 456 -26.44 -2.66 17.14
N ASP A 457 -25.74 -1.81 17.89
CA ASP A 457 -26.05 -0.37 18.02
C ASP A 457 -24.95 0.45 17.34
N PHE A 458 -25.30 1.15 16.28
CA PHE A 458 -24.41 2.03 15.49
C PHE A 458 -24.52 3.51 15.90
N SER A 459 -25.28 3.84 16.94
CA SER A 459 -25.46 5.22 17.41
C SER A 459 -24.28 5.76 18.22
N GLN A 460 -23.35 4.88 18.60
CA GLN A 460 -22.14 5.18 19.36
C GLN A 460 -20.95 5.48 18.42
N GLU A 461 -19.88 6.04 18.97
CA GLU A 461 -18.61 6.20 18.22
C GLU A 461 -18.10 4.86 17.70
N MET A 462 -18.11 3.83 18.54
CA MET A 462 -17.85 2.44 18.21
C MET A 462 -19.16 1.66 18.14
N PRO A 463 -19.43 0.90 17.07
CA PRO A 463 -20.54 -0.03 17.04
C PRO A 463 -20.45 -1.03 18.21
N ILE A 464 -21.53 -1.27 18.92
CA ILE A 464 -21.55 -2.19 20.04
C ILE A 464 -22.44 -3.40 19.76
N LEU A 465 -21.91 -4.59 20.04
CA LEU A 465 -22.65 -5.84 20.03
C LEU A 465 -23.51 -5.90 21.31
N VAL A 466 -24.81 -6.03 21.14
CA VAL A 466 -25.78 -6.00 22.24
C VAL A 466 -26.40 -7.36 22.44
N ILE A 467 -26.45 -7.83 23.69
CA ILE A 467 -27.28 -8.96 24.08
C ILE A 467 -28.47 -8.45 24.85
N PRO A 468 -29.67 -8.48 24.25
CA PRO A 468 -30.90 -8.01 24.92
C PRO A 468 -31.22 -8.82 26.18
N ALA A 469 -31.91 -8.18 27.12
CA ALA A 469 -32.42 -8.87 28.30
C ALA A 469 -33.36 -10.01 27.87
N GLY A 470 -33.17 -11.23 28.43
CA GLY A 470 -33.96 -12.40 28.08
C GLY A 470 -33.50 -13.12 26.79
N ALA A 471 -32.37 -12.74 26.23
CA ALA A 471 -31.79 -13.45 25.09
C ALA A 471 -31.53 -14.95 25.41
N ASN A 472 -31.82 -15.82 24.46
CA ASN A 472 -31.75 -17.26 24.58
C ASN A 472 -30.35 -17.81 24.28
N TYR A 473 -29.32 -17.34 24.99
CA TYR A 473 -27.97 -17.88 24.89
C TYR A 473 -27.85 -19.21 25.60
N THR A 474 -27.25 -20.20 24.95
CA THR A 474 -26.99 -21.53 25.51
C THR A 474 -25.49 -21.79 25.57
N ALA A 475 -25.02 -22.42 26.64
CA ALA A 475 -23.63 -22.84 26.73
C ALA A 475 -23.35 -23.95 25.69
N ALA A 476 -22.33 -23.71 24.86
CA ALA A 476 -21.86 -24.68 23.87
C ALA A 476 -20.32 -24.76 23.88
N PRO A 477 -19.73 -25.93 23.63
CA PRO A 477 -18.28 -26.06 23.56
C PRO A 477 -17.69 -25.30 22.36
N ASN A 478 -16.45 -24.85 22.51
CA ASN A 478 -15.71 -24.28 21.41
C ASN A 478 -15.27 -25.36 20.42
N GLN A 479 -15.26 -25.02 19.15
CA GLN A 479 -14.77 -25.88 18.08
C GLN A 479 -14.11 -25.05 16.99
N VAL A 480 -13.25 -25.67 16.17
CA VAL A 480 -12.73 -25.05 14.95
C VAL A 480 -13.74 -25.29 13.84
N SER A 481 -14.36 -24.24 13.32
CA SER A 481 -15.38 -24.31 12.27
C SER A 481 -14.81 -24.03 10.88
N GLY A 482 -13.61 -23.48 10.78
CA GLY A 482 -12.97 -23.18 9.52
C GLY A 482 -11.52 -22.74 9.67
N SER A 483 -10.81 -22.80 8.56
CA SER A 483 -9.45 -22.28 8.48
C SER A 483 -9.21 -21.64 7.12
N TRP A 484 -8.35 -20.60 7.10
CA TRP A 484 -7.88 -20.00 5.89
C TRP A 484 -6.40 -19.69 6.04
N PHE A 485 -5.58 -20.41 5.29
CA PHE A 485 -4.12 -20.28 5.36
C PHE A 485 -3.59 -19.94 3.98
N GLN A 486 -2.78 -18.90 3.90
CA GLN A 486 -2.16 -18.46 2.67
C GLN A 486 -0.65 -18.30 2.84
N ASP A 487 0.11 -18.92 1.96
CA ASP A 487 1.52 -18.59 1.73
C ASP A 487 1.65 -17.78 0.44
N GLY A 488 2.45 -16.74 0.45
CA GLY A 488 2.59 -15.81 -0.66
C GLY A 488 4.02 -15.36 -0.92
N LEU A 489 4.27 -15.04 -2.20
CA LEU A 489 5.48 -14.40 -2.68
C LEU A 489 5.11 -13.26 -3.62
N ASN A 490 5.67 -12.09 -3.37
CA ASN A 490 5.69 -11.00 -4.35
C ASN A 490 7.14 -10.55 -4.54
N LYS A 491 7.60 -10.49 -5.80
CA LYS A 491 8.96 -10.15 -6.17
C LYS A 491 9.01 -9.25 -7.38
N MET A 492 9.69 -8.12 -7.25
CA MET A 492 9.95 -7.23 -8.38
C MET A 492 11.46 -7.08 -8.60
N LYS A 493 11.88 -7.19 -9.87
CA LYS A 493 13.25 -6.93 -10.31
C LYS A 493 13.25 -5.80 -11.32
N ILE A 494 14.21 -4.89 -11.20
CA ILE A 494 14.42 -3.78 -12.13
C ILE A 494 15.87 -3.80 -12.58
N ASP A 495 16.09 -3.91 -13.89
CA ASP A 495 17.36 -3.68 -14.57
C ASP A 495 17.23 -2.40 -15.40
N GLN A 496 18.09 -1.41 -15.16
CA GLN A 496 18.03 -0.14 -15.86
C GLN A 496 19.43 0.32 -16.27
N ILE A 497 19.53 0.87 -17.48
CA ILE A 497 20.70 1.59 -17.99
C ILE A 497 20.24 2.91 -18.59
N GLN A 498 20.97 3.98 -18.26
CA GLN A 498 20.73 5.32 -18.74
C GLN A 498 22.06 5.93 -19.19
N ALA A 499 22.09 6.53 -20.38
CA ALA A 499 23.20 7.31 -20.87
C ALA A 499 22.66 8.70 -21.23
N GLY A 500 23.31 9.75 -20.77
CA GLY A 500 22.87 11.10 -21.01
C GLY A 500 24.00 12.10 -21.00
N GLY A 501 23.66 13.34 -21.25
CA GLY A 501 24.64 14.43 -21.23
C GLY A 501 23.99 15.80 -21.28
N SER A 502 24.83 16.81 -21.12
CA SER A 502 24.50 18.21 -21.28
C SER A 502 25.55 18.87 -22.16
N LEU A 503 25.09 19.51 -23.24
CA LEU A 503 25.92 20.26 -24.18
C LEU A 503 25.59 21.75 -24.06
N LYS A 504 26.57 22.57 -23.64
CA LYS A 504 26.47 24.03 -23.68
C LYS A 504 26.52 24.45 -25.13
N LEU A 505 25.43 25.05 -25.65
CA LEU A 505 25.34 25.53 -27.03
C LEU A 505 25.73 27.00 -27.13
N PHE A 506 25.29 27.79 -26.14
CA PHE A 506 25.62 29.22 -25.99
C PHE A 506 25.95 29.47 -24.52
N ASP A 507 26.43 30.69 -24.20
CA ASP A 507 26.80 31.02 -22.82
C ASP A 507 25.65 30.86 -21.81
N SER A 508 24.44 31.16 -22.24
CA SER A 508 23.22 31.09 -21.44
C SER A 508 22.35 29.87 -21.78
N SER A 509 22.79 28.95 -22.64
CA SER A 509 21.92 27.89 -23.13
C SER A 509 22.60 26.54 -23.17
N ASN A 510 21.85 25.49 -22.76
CA ASN A 510 22.33 24.12 -22.84
C ASN A 510 21.25 23.16 -23.38
N LEU A 511 21.70 22.08 -23.98
CA LEU A 511 20.88 20.97 -24.43
C LEU A 511 21.17 19.75 -23.54
N ASN A 512 20.19 19.33 -22.77
CA ASN A 512 20.21 18.07 -22.05
C ASN A 512 19.61 16.97 -22.93
N PHE A 513 20.26 15.81 -23.01
CA PHE A 513 19.79 14.71 -23.85
C PHE A 513 20.13 13.36 -23.23
N GLY A 514 19.40 12.31 -23.61
CA GLY A 514 19.74 10.98 -23.14
C GLY A 514 18.85 9.87 -23.71
N LEU A 515 19.31 8.65 -23.44
CA LEU A 515 18.68 7.38 -23.78
C LEU A 515 18.56 6.55 -22.53
N SER A 516 17.49 5.77 -22.40
CA SER A 516 17.37 4.80 -21.32
C SER A 516 16.71 3.51 -21.78
N HIS A 517 17.09 2.41 -21.11
CA HIS A 517 16.43 1.12 -21.21
C HIS A 517 16.16 0.59 -19.80
N ALA A 518 14.93 0.20 -19.53
CA ALA A 518 14.52 -0.41 -18.27
C ALA A 518 13.74 -1.70 -18.53
N LYS A 519 14.03 -2.73 -17.74
CA LYS A 519 13.27 -3.98 -17.68
C LYS A 519 12.75 -4.16 -16.28
N VAL A 520 11.42 -4.20 -16.13
CA VAL A 520 10.74 -4.51 -14.88
C VAL A 520 10.16 -5.91 -15.00
N ASN A 521 10.40 -6.76 -14.01
CA ASN A 521 9.83 -8.10 -13.89
C ASN A 521 9.13 -8.20 -12.54
N ASN A 522 7.80 -8.27 -12.55
CA ASN A 522 6.96 -8.51 -11.39
C ASN A 522 6.48 -9.96 -11.38
N HIS A 523 6.79 -10.70 -10.34
CA HIS A 523 6.37 -12.07 -10.11
C HIS A 523 5.58 -12.14 -8.80
N SER A 524 4.33 -12.59 -8.89
CA SER A 524 3.43 -12.77 -7.75
C SER A 524 2.88 -14.18 -7.78
N MET A 525 2.92 -14.85 -6.64
CA MET A 525 2.25 -16.14 -6.48
C MET A 525 1.77 -16.33 -5.05
N PHE A 526 0.72 -17.15 -4.90
CA PHE A 526 0.27 -17.64 -3.60
C PHE A 526 -0.35 -19.02 -3.71
N GLN A 527 -0.37 -19.73 -2.59
CA GLN A 527 -1.26 -20.84 -2.36
C GLN A 527 -2.15 -20.51 -1.18
N GLN A 528 -3.44 -20.75 -1.36
CA GLN A 528 -4.45 -20.70 -0.31
C GLN A 528 -4.99 -22.10 -0.09
N VAL A 529 -5.07 -22.52 1.16
CA VAL A 529 -5.80 -23.70 1.59
C VAL A 529 -6.87 -23.27 2.57
N GLN A 530 -8.04 -23.84 2.43
CA GLN A 530 -9.20 -23.57 3.27
C GLN A 530 -9.82 -24.90 3.65
N ARG A 531 -10.22 -25.02 4.90
CA ARG A 531 -10.96 -26.15 5.41
C ARG A 531 -12.26 -25.67 6.05
N ASP A 532 -13.32 -26.45 5.85
CA ASP A 532 -14.68 -26.19 6.36
C ASP A 532 -15.30 -24.85 5.89
N THR A 533 -16.48 -24.58 6.37
CA THR A 533 -17.32 -23.47 5.94
C THR A 533 -17.51 -22.48 7.07
N TRP A 534 -16.59 -21.66 7.36
CA TRP A 534 -16.70 -20.46 8.20
C TRP A 534 -18.04 -20.29 8.93
N GLY A 535 -18.13 -20.62 10.24
CA GLY A 535 -19.35 -20.50 11.01
C GLY A 535 -20.47 -21.51 10.71
N GLY A 536 -20.29 -22.37 9.74
CA GLY A 536 -21.19 -23.49 9.47
C GLY A 536 -21.01 -24.63 10.47
N THR A 537 -21.84 -25.68 10.35
CA THR A 537 -21.67 -26.90 11.12
C THR A 537 -20.36 -27.59 10.74
N SER A 538 -19.44 -27.66 11.69
CA SER A 538 -18.24 -28.49 11.56
C SER A 538 -18.64 -29.97 11.46
N THR A 539 -17.91 -30.75 10.70
CA THR A 539 -18.03 -32.20 10.65
C THR A 539 -17.62 -32.84 11.98
N ASN A 540 -16.86 -32.12 12.83
CA ASN A 540 -16.40 -32.58 14.13
C ASN A 540 -17.08 -31.77 15.24
N PRO A 541 -17.82 -32.40 16.17
CA PRO A 541 -18.48 -31.68 17.25
C PRO A 541 -17.47 -31.06 18.23
N GLY A 542 -17.88 -30.00 18.91
CA GLY A 542 -17.02 -29.31 19.89
C GLY A 542 -16.50 -30.16 21.00
N ALA A 543 -17.19 -31.26 21.35
CA ALA A 543 -16.74 -32.24 22.36
C ALA A 543 -15.44 -33.00 21.97
N ASP A 544 -15.10 -33.03 20.68
CA ASP A 544 -13.87 -33.68 20.19
C ASP A 544 -12.62 -32.79 20.41
N TYR A 545 -12.82 -31.49 20.65
CA TYR A 545 -11.75 -30.54 20.88
C TYR A 545 -11.42 -30.40 22.37
N ASN A 546 -10.16 -30.22 22.70
CA ASN A 546 -9.71 -29.97 24.06
C ASN A 546 -10.14 -28.58 24.53
N GLN A 547 -11.21 -28.47 25.33
CA GLN A 547 -11.78 -27.20 25.79
C GLN A 547 -10.84 -26.39 26.69
N ASN A 548 -9.79 -26.98 27.28
CA ASN A 548 -8.80 -26.25 28.09
C ASN A 548 -7.87 -25.35 27.27
N LEU A 549 -7.93 -25.40 25.94
CA LEU A 549 -7.16 -24.54 25.06
C LEU A 549 -7.74 -23.11 24.93
N TRP A 550 -9.00 -22.92 25.33
CA TRP A 550 -9.68 -21.62 25.32
C TRP A 550 -9.86 -21.09 26.73
N PHE A 551 -9.63 -19.79 26.89
CA PHE A 551 -9.83 -19.09 28.17
C PHE A 551 -10.53 -17.76 27.95
N ALA A 552 -11.48 -17.43 28.84
CA ALA A 552 -12.34 -16.25 28.69
C ALA A 552 -11.58 -14.94 29.03
N ASP A 553 -11.89 -13.88 28.30
CA ASP A 553 -11.43 -12.53 28.54
C ASP A 553 -12.55 -11.51 28.23
N GLY A 554 -12.35 -10.24 28.63
CA GLY A 554 -13.25 -9.12 28.37
C GLY A 554 -12.80 -8.29 27.19
N ILE A 555 -13.62 -8.15 26.13
CA ILE A 555 -13.25 -7.41 24.92
C ILE A 555 -13.30 -5.88 25.10
N SER A 556 -14.21 -5.34 25.90
CA SER A 556 -14.44 -3.88 26.05
C SER A 556 -13.22 -3.15 26.62
N GLN A 557 -12.42 -3.80 27.47
CA GLN A 557 -11.24 -3.19 28.06
C GLN A 557 -10.21 -2.70 27.02
N TYR A 558 -10.14 -3.35 25.86
CA TYR A 558 -9.23 -2.99 24.77
C TYR A 558 -9.72 -1.81 23.92
N PHE A 559 -10.96 -1.39 24.14
CA PHE A 559 -11.62 -0.28 23.44
C PHE A 559 -12.00 0.90 24.38
N SER A 560 -11.46 0.93 25.59
CA SER A 560 -11.85 1.87 26.65
C SER A 560 -11.78 3.36 26.30
N LYS A 561 -11.06 3.73 25.23
CA LYS A 561 -10.98 5.10 24.70
C LYS A 561 -12.20 5.49 23.85
N LEU A 562 -12.91 4.52 23.29
CA LEU A 562 -14.00 4.78 22.32
C LEU A 562 -15.34 4.90 23.04
N GLY A 563 -16.14 5.90 22.65
CA GLY A 563 -17.52 6.03 23.10
C GLY A 563 -18.32 4.78 22.72
N GLY A 564 -19.01 4.18 23.69
CA GLY A 564 -19.73 2.92 23.54
C GLY A 564 -19.07 1.71 24.22
N SER A 565 -17.75 1.71 24.42
CA SER A 565 -17.03 0.58 25.05
C SER A 565 -17.48 0.27 26.49
N ASN A 566 -17.99 1.29 27.21
CA ASN A 566 -18.49 1.17 28.59
C ASN A 566 -20.03 1.04 28.64
N ASP A 567 -20.71 0.84 27.50
CA ASP A 567 -22.17 0.64 27.49
C ASP A 567 -22.48 -0.68 28.20
N PRO A 568 -23.37 -0.69 29.23
CA PRO A 568 -23.67 -1.89 29.98
C PRO A 568 -24.39 -2.96 29.15
N ARG A 569 -24.93 -2.62 27.99
CA ARG A 569 -25.53 -3.57 27.04
C ARG A 569 -24.51 -4.31 26.21
N MET A 570 -23.26 -3.81 26.11
CA MET A 570 -22.22 -4.40 25.28
C MET A 570 -21.89 -5.82 25.72
N TYR A 571 -21.91 -6.73 24.76
CA TYR A 571 -21.38 -8.08 24.98
C TYR A 571 -19.86 -8.01 25.21
N ASN A 572 -19.44 -8.46 26.39
CA ASN A 572 -18.06 -8.26 26.87
C ASN A 572 -17.33 -9.56 27.17
N ARG A 573 -17.65 -10.65 26.49
CA ARG A 573 -16.99 -11.93 26.69
C ARG A 573 -16.53 -12.51 25.37
N TYR A 574 -15.25 -12.90 25.30
CA TYR A 574 -14.72 -13.69 24.18
C TYR A 574 -13.68 -14.67 24.72
N ASN A 575 -13.30 -15.67 23.91
CA ASN A 575 -12.31 -16.64 24.27
C ASN A 575 -11.01 -16.37 23.51
N LEU A 576 -9.91 -16.31 24.26
CA LEU A 576 -8.54 -16.29 23.75
C LEU A 576 -8.03 -17.73 23.66
N PHE A 577 -7.01 -17.92 22.83
CA PHE A 577 -6.34 -19.22 22.70
C PHE A 577 -4.90 -19.05 22.15
N ASN A 578 -4.03 -20.03 22.40
CA ASN A 578 -2.77 -20.10 21.71
C ASN A 578 -3.01 -20.68 20.30
N PHE A 579 -2.64 -19.92 19.29
CA PHE A 579 -2.89 -20.28 17.89
C PHE A 579 -2.30 -21.64 17.51
N ALA A 580 -1.03 -21.90 17.90
CA ALA A 580 -0.36 -23.16 17.58
C ALA A 580 -1.06 -24.36 18.24
N ASP A 581 -1.44 -24.23 19.50
CA ASP A 581 -2.04 -25.32 20.28
C ASP A 581 -3.42 -25.68 19.71
N VAL A 582 -4.26 -24.68 19.39
CA VAL A 582 -5.60 -24.94 18.80
C VAL A 582 -5.48 -25.48 17.39
N ARG A 583 -4.56 -24.94 16.57
CA ARG A 583 -4.29 -25.46 15.21
C ARG A 583 -3.86 -26.92 15.25
N ASP A 584 -2.91 -27.27 16.12
CA ASP A 584 -2.39 -28.64 16.23
C ASP A 584 -3.45 -29.61 16.79
N ASN A 585 -4.30 -29.15 17.71
CA ASN A 585 -5.48 -29.88 18.13
C ASN A 585 -6.48 -30.09 17.01
N ALA A 586 -6.75 -29.06 16.18
CA ALA A 586 -7.63 -29.17 15.01
C ALA A 586 -7.10 -30.18 13.99
N ILE A 587 -5.81 -30.19 13.70
CA ILE A 587 -5.17 -31.18 12.83
C ILE A 587 -5.36 -32.60 13.39
N LYS A 588 -5.18 -32.77 14.70
CA LYS A 588 -5.37 -34.06 15.35
C LYS A 588 -6.81 -34.55 15.29
N VAL A 589 -7.77 -33.66 15.54
CA VAL A 589 -9.21 -33.97 15.52
C VAL A 589 -9.68 -34.31 14.11
N THR A 590 -9.23 -33.55 13.13
CA THR A 590 -9.69 -33.70 11.74
C THR A 590 -8.89 -34.70 10.92
N GLY A 591 -7.67 -35.04 11.33
CA GLY A 591 -6.74 -35.87 10.55
C GLY A 591 -6.20 -35.17 9.28
N ASP A 592 -6.46 -33.88 9.09
CA ASP A 592 -6.13 -33.12 7.89
C ASP A 592 -5.08 -32.05 8.18
N GLN A 593 -3.82 -32.35 7.96
CA GLN A 593 -2.74 -31.38 8.06
C GLN A 593 -2.69 -30.44 6.84
N ALA A 594 -3.10 -30.89 5.66
CA ALA A 594 -2.99 -30.14 4.42
C ALA A 594 -3.90 -28.89 4.43
N GLY A 595 -5.08 -28.97 5.05
CA GLY A 595 -5.99 -27.84 5.22
C GLY A 595 -5.50 -26.73 6.16
N TYR A 596 -4.37 -26.95 6.85
CA TYR A 596 -3.75 -26.01 7.79
C TYR A 596 -2.28 -25.68 7.46
N THR A 597 -1.82 -26.07 6.26
CA THR A 597 -0.41 -25.91 5.87
C THR A 597 -0.30 -25.52 4.39
N PRO A 598 -0.25 -24.22 4.06
CA PRO A 598 -0.07 -23.76 2.69
C PRO A 598 1.36 -24.02 2.22
N SER A 599 1.54 -24.20 0.90
CA SER A 599 2.86 -24.39 0.29
C SER A 599 2.93 -23.87 -1.13
N LEU A 600 3.90 -23.01 -1.42
CA LEU A 600 4.14 -22.47 -2.76
C LEU A 600 4.63 -23.51 -3.80
N SER A 601 4.83 -24.78 -3.41
CA SER A 601 5.18 -25.84 -4.36
C SER A 601 4.05 -26.17 -5.34
N ASN A 602 2.78 -25.87 -4.96
CA ASN A 602 1.62 -26.04 -5.82
C ASN A 602 0.72 -24.79 -5.70
N PRO A 603 1.10 -23.66 -6.32
CA PRO A 603 0.42 -22.40 -6.15
C PRO A 603 -0.98 -22.41 -6.75
N SER A 604 -1.93 -21.79 -6.04
CA SER A 604 -3.29 -21.51 -6.56
C SER A 604 -3.26 -20.39 -7.60
N PHE A 605 -2.28 -19.50 -7.49
CA PHE A 605 -2.07 -18.35 -8.35
C PHE A 605 -0.57 -18.15 -8.60
N ASN A 606 -0.20 -17.92 -9.86
CA ASN A 606 1.17 -17.61 -10.24
C ASN A 606 1.15 -16.72 -11.50
N ARG A 607 1.69 -15.50 -11.37
CA ARG A 607 1.73 -14.51 -12.45
C ARG A 607 3.11 -13.89 -12.55
N THR A 608 3.60 -13.76 -13.77
CA THR A 608 4.81 -13.00 -14.11
C THR A 608 4.48 -11.97 -15.19
N THR A 609 4.69 -10.69 -14.88
CA THR A 609 4.53 -9.59 -15.85
C THR A 609 5.88 -8.92 -16.08
N ILE A 610 6.28 -8.81 -17.35
CA ILE A 610 7.53 -8.19 -17.78
C ILE A 610 7.19 -6.96 -18.62
N GLU A 611 7.73 -5.81 -18.22
CA GLU A 611 7.68 -4.55 -18.96
C GLU A 611 9.10 -4.19 -19.43
N LYS A 612 9.26 -3.92 -20.72
CA LYS A 612 10.53 -3.47 -21.32
C LYS A 612 10.31 -2.09 -21.93
N THR A 613 10.92 -1.08 -21.33
CA THR A 613 10.79 0.32 -21.76
C THR A 613 12.08 0.81 -22.39
N LYS A 614 11.98 1.43 -23.56
CA LYS A 614 13.06 2.19 -24.21
C LYS A 614 12.62 3.64 -24.33
N ALA A 615 13.50 4.57 -24.00
CA ALA A 615 13.19 5.97 -24.04
C ALA A 615 14.36 6.80 -24.58
N LEU A 616 14.00 7.94 -25.16
CA LEU A 616 14.92 9.03 -25.49
C LEU A 616 14.32 10.36 -25.03
N TYR A 617 15.18 11.30 -24.65
CA TYR A 617 14.75 12.65 -24.31
C TYR A 617 15.73 13.71 -24.80
N ALA A 618 15.19 14.92 -25.02
CA ALA A 618 15.97 16.13 -25.24
C ALA A 618 15.24 17.29 -24.55
N GLN A 619 16.03 18.20 -23.95
CA GLN A 619 15.52 19.41 -23.29
C GLN A 619 16.49 20.55 -23.52
N PHE A 620 16.01 21.63 -24.11
CA PHE A 620 16.75 22.86 -24.30
C PHE A 620 16.42 23.84 -23.19
N ASN A 621 17.43 24.31 -22.47
CA ASN A 621 17.29 25.26 -21.37
C ASN A 621 18.03 26.55 -21.75
N THR A 622 17.45 27.68 -21.40
CA THR A 622 18.03 29.01 -21.68
C THR A 622 17.75 29.95 -20.51
N ASP A 623 18.81 30.61 -20.04
CA ASP A 623 18.75 31.73 -19.12
C ASP A 623 18.73 33.02 -19.92
N TRP A 624 17.76 33.90 -19.64
CA TRP A 624 17.58 35.20 -20.28
C TRP A 624 18.03 36.30 -19.31
N ASP A 625 19.15 36.94 -19.59
CA ASP A 625 19.64 38.06 -18.83
C ASP A 625 18.93 39.34 -19.25
N THR A 626 17.74 39.56 -18.69
CA THR A 626 16.87 40.72 -18.93
C THR A 626 16.74 41.51 -17.61
N ALA A 627 16.03 42.65 -17.66
CA ALA A 627 15.72 43.43 -16.45
C ALA A 627 15.05 42.63 -15.34
N MET A 628 14.33 41.56 -15.72
CA MET A 628 13.82 40.48 -14.86
C MET A 628 14.41 39.18 -15.36
N PRO A 629 15.42 38.62 -14.69
CA PRO A 629 16.05 37.38 -15.13
C PRO A 629 15.00 36.26 -15.28
N MET A 630 15.07 35.55 -16.40
CA MET A 630 14.13 34.45 -16.69
C MET A 630 14.90 33.17 -17.04
N HIS A 631 14.29 32.03 -16.74
CA HIS A 631 14.73 30.74 -17.24
C HIS A 631 13.60 30.09 -18.05
N THR A 632 13.96 29.43 -19.15
CA THR A 632 13.03 28.67 -20.00
C THR A 632 13.61 27.31 -20.32
N GLY A 633 12.86 26.27 -20.05
CA GLY A 633 13.16 24.88 -20.43
C GLY A 633 12.07 24.35 -21.36
N VAL A 634 12.45 23.84 -22.52
CA VAL A 634 11.53 23.17 -23.47
C VAL A 634 12.09 21.81 -23.82
N GLY A 635 11.32 20.76 -23.58
CA GLY A 635 11.81 19.41 -23.79
C GLY A 635 10.71 18.44 -24.20
N PHE A 636 11.16 17.25 -24.54
CA PHE A 636 10.27 16.12 -24.76
C PHE A 636 10.96 14.81 -24.34
N ARG A 637 10.14 13.84 -24.02
CA ARG A 637 10.54 12.45 -23.85
C ARG A 637 9.65 11.56 -24.69
N TYR A 638 10.24 10.62 -25.40
CA TYR A 638 9.52 9.56 -26.11
C TYR A 638 9.84 8.21 -25.48
N GLU A 639 8.79 7.46 -25.13
CA GLU A 639 8.93 6.10 -24.58
C GLU A 639 8.12 5.08 -25.37
N LYS A 640 8.70 3.89 -25.56
CA LYS A 640 7.99 2.69 -26.01
C LYS A 640 8.16 1.60 -24.96
N THR A 641 7.03 1.01 -24.55
CA THR A 641 6.99 -0.11 -23.59
C THR A 641 6.34 -1.31 -24.24
N ASP A 642 7.02 -2.45 -24.18
CA ASP A 642 6.48 -3.77 -24.53
C ASP A 642 6.12 -4.50 -23.22
N VAL A 643 4.90 -5.04 -23.13
CA VAL A 643 4.35 -5.74 -21.96
C VAL A 643 4.13 -7.20 -22.33
N SER A 644 4.57 -8.12 -21.47
CA SER A 644 4.26 -9.55 -21.57
C SER A 644 3.85 -10.06 -20.20
N SER A 645 2.65 -10.61 -20.08
CA SER A 645 2.12 -11.15 -18.83
C SER A 645 1.76 -12.61 -18.99
N THR A 646 2.26 -13.44 -18.09
CA THR A 646 2.07 -14.90 -18.05
C THR A 646 1.39 -15.28 -16.75
N GLY A 647 0.25 -15.97 -16.82
CA GLY A 647 -0.49 -16.50 -15.67
C GLY A 647 -0.61 -18.00 -15.71
N LEU A 648 -0.62 -18.67 -14.53
CA LEU A 648 -0.90 -20.08 -14.36
C LEU A 648 -2.41 -20.26 -14.19
N LEU A 649 -3.08 -20.89 -15.16
CA LEU A 649 -4.53 -20.92 -15.25
C LEU A 649 -5.05 -22.31 -15.60
N LYS A 650 -6.23 -22.63 -15.06
CA LYS A 650 -6.99 -23.82 -15.46
C LYS A 650 -7.89 -23.47 -16.64
N GLN A 651 -7.92 -24.36 -17.65
CA GLN A 651 -8.85 -24.22 -18.76
C GLN A 651 -10.11 -25.03 -18.50
N PRO A 652 -11.32 -24.47 -18.75
CA PRO A 652 -12.55 -25.25 -18.72
C PRO A 652 -12.55 -26.28 -19.83
N THR A 653 -13.02 -27.46 -19.54
CA THR A 653 -13.09 -28.58 -20.53
C THR A 653 -14.53 -29.03 -20.82
N GLN A 654 -15.41 -28.88 -19.84
CA GLN A 654 -16.75 -29.44 -19.92
C GLN A 654 -17.67 -28.78 -18.89
N VAL A 655 -18.96 -28.75 -19.14
CA VAL A 655 -20.00 -28.42 -18.15
C VAL A 655 -20.73 -29.70 -17.76
N ASN A 656 -20.91 -29.93 -16.46
CA ASN A 656 -21.70 -31.02 -15.91
C ASN A 656 -22.98 -30.50 -15.26
N TRP A 657 -24.13 -30.76 -15.80
CA TRP A 657 -25.42 -30.36 -15.23
C TRP A 657 -25.88 -31.38 -14.20
N ILE A 658 -25.68 -31.14 -12.92
CA ILE A 658 -25.87 -32.11 -11.84
C ILE A 658 -27.15 -31.95 -11.04
N SER A 659 -27.73 -30.73 -10.97
CA SER A 659 -29.01 -30.46 -10.33
C SER A 659 -29.76 -29.34 -11.08
N GLN A 660 -30.96 -28.99 -10.60
CA GLN A 660 -31.84 -28.02 -11.24
C GLN A 660 -31.08 -26.72 -11.64
N ASN A 661 -30.26 -26.19 -10.74
CA ASN A 661 -29.55 -24.92 -10.90
C ASN A 661 -28.04 -25.06 -10.89
N GLU A 662 -27.49 -26.28 -10.79
CA GLU A 662 -26.05 -26.49 -10.64
C GLU A 662 -25.45 -27.09 -11.93
N LEU A 663 -24.65 -26.28 -12.58
CA LEU A 663 -23.89 -26.63 -13.77
C LEU A 663 -22.39 -26.40 -13.51
N PRO A 664 -21.73 -27.19 -12.64
CA PRO A 664 -20.30 -27.03 -12.39
C PRO A 664 -19.49 -27.24 -13.67
N ILE A 665 -18.42 -26.44 -13.77
CA ILE A 665 -17.48 -26.52 -14.88
C ILE A 665 -16.31 -27.42 -14.47
N VAL A 666 -16.01 -28.39 -15.34
CA VAL A 666 -14.84 -29.24 -15.21
C VAL A 666 -13.64 -28.51 -15.80
N PHE A 667 -12.56 -28.47 -15.05
CA PHE A 667 -11.31 -27.84 -15.49
C PHE A 667 -10.24 -28.90 -15.76
N GLY A 668 -9.44 -28.68 -16.79
CA GLY A 668 -8.21 -29.41 -17.03
C GLY A 668 -7.08 -28.99 -16.09
N SER A 669 -5.88 -29.51 -16.34
CA SER A 669 -4.66 -29.14 -15.59
C SER A 669 -4.33 -27.68 -15.77
N GLN A 670 -3.65 -27.11 -14.76
CA GLN A 670 -3.13 -25.74 -14.83
C GLN A 670 -2.04 -25.64 -15.91
N THR A 671 -2.09 -24.61 -16.72
CA THR A 671 -1.08 -24.29 -17.74
C THR A 671 -0.74 -22.81 -17.73
N PHE A 672 0.51 -22.51 -18.09
CA PHE A 672 0.92 -21.11 -18.27
C PHE A 672 0.39 -20.54 -19.59
N GLN A 673 -0.26 -19.39 -19.48
CA GLN A 673 -0.77 -18.64 -20.63
C GLN A 673 -0.14 -17.26 -20.66
N THR A 674 0.32 -16.84 -21.84
CA THR A 674 0.98 -15.55 -22.04
C THR A 674 0.15 -14.68 -22.96
N GLN A 675 -0.05 -13.42 -22.56
CA GLN A 675 -0.59 -12.35 -23.41
C GLN A 675 0.41 -11.21 -23.45
N SER A 676 0.45 -10.49 -24.56
CA SER A 676 1.38 -9.39 -24.79
C SER A 676 0.67 -8.18 -25.36
N GLY A 677 1.22 -7.00 -25.08
CA GLY A 677 0.79 -5.73 -25.62
C GLY A 677 1.94 -4.74 -25.70
N SER A 678 1.73 -3.60 -26.30
CA SER A 678 2.70 -2.51 -26.32
C SER A 678 2.01 -1.16 -26.44
N TYR A 679 2.68 -0.13 -25.93
CA TYR A 679 2.25 1.25 -26.06
C TYR A 679 3.44 2.20 -26.21
N SER A 680 3.17 3.40 -26.76
CA SER A 680 4.18 4.46 -26.86
C SER A 680 3.59 5.80 -26.42
N ASN A 681 4.45 6.65 -25.85
CA ASN A 681 4.07 7.96 -25.35
C ASN A 681 5.05 9.04 -25.80
N PHE A 682 4.51 10.17 -26.27
CA PHE A 682 5.23 11.41 -26.48
C PHE A 682 4.86 12.37 -25.35
N LEU A 683 5.86 12.84 -24.59
CA LEU A 683 5.70 13.57 -23.33
C LEU A 683 6.43 14.92 -23.42
N PRO A 684 5.80 15.96 -23.95
CA PRO A 684 6.36 17.29 -24.00
C PRO A 684 6.36 17.96 -22.62
N THR A 685 7.36 18.81 -22.36
CA THR A 685 7.49 19.61 -21.14
C THR A 685 7.92 21.03 -21.50
N VAL A 686 7.36 22.01 -20.81
CA VAL A 686 7.75 23.42 -20.88
C VAL A 686 7.76 23.97 -19.46
N ASP A 687 8.90 24.47 -19.03
CA ASP A 687 9.06 25.18 -17.77
C ASP A 687 9.52 26.61 -18.04
N TRP A 688 8.97 27.55 -17.30
CA TRP A 688 9.34 28.95 -17.32
C TRP A 688 9.35 29.50 -15.92
N ASP A 689 10.37 30.23 -15.56
CA ASP A 689 10.41 31.02 -14.33
C ASP A 689 11.03 32.40 -14.55
N MET A 690 10.67 33.35 -13.69
CA MET A 690 11.11 34.72 -13.72
C MET A 690 11.32 35.27 -12.34
N ASP A 691 12.45 35.89 -12.09
CA ASP A 691 12.71 36.70 -10.91
C ASP A 691 12.15 38.13 -11.14
N VAL A 692 10.86 38.30 -10.75
CA VAL A 692 10.15 39.62 -10.85
C VAL A 692 10.87 40.67 -9.98
N ARG A 693 11.41 40.21 -8.85
CA ARG A 693 12.31 40.95 -7.95
C ARG A 693 13.31 39.95 -7.40
N PRO A 694 14.44 40.43 -6.81
CA PRO A 694 15.43 39.54 -6.21
C PRO A 694 14.88 38.59 -5.11
N ASP A 695 13.71 38.92 -4.55
CA ASP A 695 13.04 38.15 -3.50
C ASP A 695 11.71 37.53 -3.94
N LEU A 696 11.26 37.79 -5.18
CA LEU A 696 9.97 37.30 -5.70
C LEU A 696 10.15 36.56 -7.04
N LYS A 697 9.92 35.26 -7.04
CA LYS A 697 9.95 34.39 -8.21
C LYS A 697 8.54 33.93 -8.58
N VAL A 698 8.23 33.94 -9.87
CA VAL A 698 7.02 33.34 -10.45
C VAL A 698 7.42 32.21 -11.38
N ARG A 699 6.58 31.17 -11.45
CA ARG A 699 6.82 29.99 -12.30
C ARG A 699 5.56 29.58 -13.02
N ALA A 700 5.74 29.07 -14.24
CA ALA A 700 4.71 28.38 -14.99
C ALA A 700 5.30 27.09 -15.58
N SER A 701 4.56 26.01 -15.52
CA SER A 701 5.00 24.71 -16.06
C SER A 701 3.83 24.03 -16.77
N TYR A 702 4.11 23.52 -17.96
CA TYR A 702 3.22 22.64 -18.71
C TYR A 702 3.95 21.34 -19.03
N GLY A 703 3.29 20.20 -18.79
CA GLY A 703 3.89 18.93 -19.15
C GLY A 703 2.89 17.78 -19.19
N VAL A 704 3.26 16.76 -19.95
CA VAL A 704 2.49 15.51 -20.04
C VAL A 704 3.21 14.44 -19.25
N SER A 705 2.50 13.80 -18.33
CA SER A 705 2.98 12.65 -17.55
C SER A 705 2.05 11.44 -17.73
N ILE A 706 2.53 10.26 -17.34
CA ILE A 706 1.75 9.01 -17.41
C ILE A 706 1.76 8.27 -16.09
N GLY A 707 0.71 7.45 -15.85
CA GLY A 707 0.64 6.46 -14.78
C GLY A 707 0.36 5.08 -15.35
N ARG A 708 1.23 4.10 -15.07
CA ARG A 708 1.08 2.76 -15.62
C ARG A 708 -0.09 2.01 -14.98
N PRO A 709 -0.82 1.16 -15.74
CA PRO A 709 -1.88 0.30 -15.20
C PRO A 709 -1.35 -0.62 -14.10
N ARG A 710 -2.21 -0.98 -13.14
CA ARG A 710 -1.89 -1.97 -12.11
C ARG A 710 -1.67 -3.35 -12.75
N TYR A 711 -0.94 -4.24 -12.06
CA TYR A 711 -0.61 -5.55 -12.61
C TYR A 711 -1.81 -6.49 -12.78
N ASP A 712 -2.89 -6.34 -11.97
CA ASP A 712 -4.15 -7.04 -12.16
C ASP A 712 -4.90 -6.61 -13.43
N GLN A 713 -4.79 -5.35 -13.83
CA GLN A 713 -5.41 -4.82 -15.04
C GLN A 713 -4.73 -5.31 -16.33
N ILE A 714 -3.44 -5.64 -16.26
CA ILE A 714 -2.62 -6.12 -17.39
C ILE A 714 -2.23 -7.61 -17.26
N GLU A 715 -2.95 -8.36 -16.43
CA GLU A 715 -2.72 -9.78 -16.22
C GLU A 715 -2.94 -10.58 -17.50
N GLY A 716 -2.07 -11.56 -17.78
CA GLY A 716 -2.21 -12.48 -18.89
C GLY A 716 -3.15 -13.63 -18.57
N GLY A 717 -4.00 -13.96 -19.53
CA GLY A 717 -4.93 -15.09 -19.46
C GLY A 717 -6.31 -14.76 -18.91
N THR A 718 -7.19 -15.77 -18.88
CA THR A 718 -8.60 -15.65 -18.49
C THR A 718 -8.88 -16.54 -17.29
N THR A 719 -9.45 -15.99 -16.23
CA THR A 719 -9.92 -16.70 -15.04
C THR A 719 -11.43 -16.93 -15.18
N TYR A 720 -11.85 -18.18 -15.08
CA TYR A 720 -13.23 -18.59 -15.31
C TYR A 720 -13.95 -18.89 -13.99
N SER A 721 -15.25 -18.60 -13.93
CA SER A 721 -16.11 -19.04 -12.83
C SER A 721 -16.17 -20.55 -12.75
N ALA A 722 -16.34 -21.10 -11.55
CA ALA A 722 -16.42 -22.54 -11.33
C ALA A 722 -17.75 -23.17 -11.75
N THR A 723 -18.80 -22.35 -11.93
CA THR A 723 -20.15 -22.80 -12.26
C THR A 723 -20.70 -22.01 -13.46
N ALA A 724 -21.58 -22.65 -14.22
CA ALA A 724 -22.36 -22.06 -15.30
C ALA A 724 -23.84 -22.02 -14.93
N GLY A 725 -24.62 -21.20 -15.62
CA GLY A 725 -26.07 -21.25 -15.68
C GLY A 725 -26.55 -21.67 -17.08
N VAL A 726 -27.85 -21.79 -17.26
CA VAL A 726 -28.44 -22.07 -18.59
C VAL A 726 -28.18 -20.98 -19.63
N THR A 727 -27.84 -19.79 -19.21
CA THR A 727 -27.48 -18.62 -20.05
C THR A 727 -25.96 -18.45 -20.25
N GLY A 728 -25.14 -19.37 -19.76
CA GLY A 728 -23.70 -19.29 -19.81
C GLY A 728 -23.06 -18.99 -18.47
N THR A 729 -21.86 -18.46 -18.48
CA THR A 729 -21.09 -18.15 -17.26
C THR A 729 -20.25 -16.87 -17.41
N THR A 730 -19.50 -16.53 -16.39
CA THR A 730 -18.64 -15.34 -16.34
C THR A 730 -17.15 -15.69 -16.31
N ALA A 731 -16.33 -14.77 -16.79
CA ALA A 731 -14.88 -14.84 -16.68
C ALA A 731 -14.29 -13.44 -16.52
N ASN A 732 -13.06 -13.38 -16.02
CA ASN A 732 -12.29 -12.14 -15.87
C ASN A 732 -10.96 -12.27 -16.61
N ARG A 733 -10.55 -11.19 -17.29
CA ARG A 733 -9.31 -11.15 -18.07
C ARG A 733 -8.68 -9.76 -17.97
N GLY A 734 -7.38 -9.70 -17.70
CA GLY A 734 -6.61 -8.48 -17.84
C GLY A 734 -6.34 -8.13 -19.31
N ASN A 735 -5.76 -6.95 -19.55
CA ASN A 735 -5.45 -6.46 -20.89
C ASN A 735 -4.03 -5.86 -20.94
N PRO A 736 -3.00 -6.62 -21.34
CA PRO A 736 -1.64 -6.12 -21.46
C PRO A 736 -1.44 -4.98 -22.47
N ALA A 737 -2.43 -4.73 -23.35
CA ALA A 737 -2.42 -3.65 -24.32
C ALA A 737 -2.99 -2.32 -23.78
N LEU A 738 -3.38 -2.26 -22.51
CA LEU A 738 -3.83 -1.01 -21.89
C LEU A 738 -2.75 0.07 -21.98
N SER A 739 -3.13 1.23 -22.48
CA SER A 739 -2.31 2.44 -22.40
C SER A 739 -2.26 2.94 -20.96
N PRO A 740 -1.13 3.54 -20.52
CA PRO A 740 -1.07 4.26 -19.26
C PRO A 740 -2.09 5.40 -19.20
N VAL A 741 -2.59 5.69 -18.00
CA VAL A 741 -3.30 6.94 -17.72
C VAL A 741 -2.41 8.10 -18.11
N LYS A 742 -2.93 9.06 -18.89
CA LYS A 742 -2.20 10.23 -19.35
C LYS A 742 -2.70 11.46 -18.62
N SER A 743 -1.79 12.31 -18.15
CA SER A 743 -2.11 13.58 -17.50
C SER A 743 -1.45 14.74 -18.22
N LYS A 744 -2.26 15.72 -18.65
CA LYS A 744 -1.77 17.03 -19.07
C LYS A 744 -1.83 17.95 -17.86
N ASN A 745 -0.68 18.47 -17.47
CA ASN A 745 -0.53 19.23 -16.23
C ASN A 745 -0.22 20.69 -16.57
N LEU A 746 -0.87 21.61 -15.86
CA LEU A 746 -0.56 23.04 -15.88
C LEU A 746 -0.36 23.47 -14.42
N ASP A 747 0.78 24.09 -14.16
CA ASP A 747 1.18 24.55 -12.84
C ASP A 747 1.58 26.02 -12.92
N LEU A 748 1.16 26.82 -11.92
CA LEU A 748 1.55 28.20 -11.72
C LEU A 748 1.96 28.39 -10.27
N SER A 749 3.06 29.12 -9.99
CA SER A 749 3.41 29.49 -8.62
C SER A 749 3.99 30.90 -8.51
N ALA A 750 3.80 31.49 -7.35
CA ALA A 750 4.46 32.72 -6.91
C ALA A 750 5.11 32.45 -5.55
N GLU A 751 6.37 32.83 -5.42
CA GLU A 751 7.22 32.49 -4.28
C GLU A 751 7.96 33.75 -3.80
N TRP A 752 7.63 34.24 -2.60
CA TRP A 752 8.24 35.42 -2.00
C TRP A 752 9.20 35.05 -0.89
N TYR A 753 10.50 35.17 -1.12
CA TYR A 753 11.63 34.84 -0.24
C TYR A 753 12.10 36.08 0.51
N TYR A 754 11.32 36.59 1.46
CA TYR A 754 11.57 37.88 2.13
C TYR A 754 12.72 37.84 3.16
N THR A 755 13.19 36.65 3.58
CA THR A 755 14.47 36.45 4.27
C THR A 755 15.14 35.16 3.77
N LYS A 756 16.39 34.88 4.20
CA LYS A 756 17.12 33.66 3.86
C LYS A 756 16.42 32.38 4.35
N GLN A 757 15.57 32.47 5.38
CA GLN A 757 14.91 31.35 6.05
C GLN A 757 13.38 31.49 6.06
N SER A 758 12.84 32.50 5.38
CA SER A 758 11.42 32.81 5.40
C SER A 758 10.85 33.00 4.01
N MET A 759 9.71 32.37 3.75
CA MET A 759 9.05 32.36 2.45
C MET A 759 7.54 32.28 2.62
N VAL A 760 6.80 32.92 1.70
CA VAL A 760 5.39 32.61 1.42
C VAL A 760 5.30 32.17 -0.02
N SER A 761 4.56 31.12 -0.32
CA SER A 761 4.26 30.71 -1.70
C SER A 761 2.81 30.34 -1.89
N LEU A 762 2.32 30.61 -3.10
CA LEU A 762 1.02 30.16 -3.61
C LEU A 762 1.28 29.39 -4.89
N GLY A 763 0.81 28.15 -4.95
CA GLY A 763 0.81 27.33 -6.16
C GLY A 763 -0.62 27.00 -6.59
N LEU A 764 -0.87 27.05 -7.89
CA LEU A 764 -2.11 26.59 -8.50
C LEU A 764 -1.78 25.46 -9.47
N PHE A 765 -2.59 24.42 -9.51
CA PHE A 765 -2.39 23.29 -10.42
C PHE A 765 -3.70 22.83 -11.05
N TYR A 766 -3.58 22.37 -12.29
CA TYR A 766 -4.65 21.72 -13.05
C TYR A 766 -4.10 20.49 -13.75
N LYS A 767 -4.81 19.35 -13.66
CA LYS A 767 -4.46 18.08 -14.31
C LYS A 767 -5.66 17.58 -15.09
N ASP A 768 -5.49 17.39 -16.40
CA ASP A 768 -6.47 16.75 -17.29
C ASP A 768 -6.05 15.29 -17.53
N LEU A 769 -6.83 14.37 -17.00
CA LEU A 769 -6.55 12.94 -16.94
C LEU A 769 -7.39 12.21 -17.98
N SER A 770 -6.75 11.36 -18.79
CA SER A 770 -7.41 10.52 -19.79
C SER A 770 -6.88 9.09 -19.73
N ASP A 771 -7.54 8.19 -20.44
CA ASP A 771 -7.13 6.80 -20.60
C ASP A 771 -7.14 6.00 -19.29
N TYR A 772 -8.01 6.33 -18.32
CA TYR A 772 -8.23 5.46 -17.16
C TYR A 772 -8.74 4.09 -17.60
N ALA A 773 -8.25 3.06 -16.90
CA ALA A 773 -8.74 1.70 -17.09
C ALA A 773 -10.14 1.55 -16.49
N GLY A 774 -11.14 1.41 -17.33
CA GLY A 774 -12.48 1.01 -16.97
C GLY A 774 -12.73 -0.44 -17.35
N GLN A 775 -13.86 -1.00 -16.93
CA GLN A 775 -14.25 -2.37 -17.24
C GLN A 775 -15.32 -2.41 -18.33
N THR A 776 -15.24 -3.43 -19.17
CA THR A 776 -16.27 -3.76 -20.16
C THR A 776 -16.52 -5.27 -20.14
N VAL A 777 -17.69 -5.68 -20.63
CA VAL A 777 -18.06 -7.09 -20.78
C VAL A 777 -18.08 -7.46 -22.25
N VAL A 778 -17.33 -8.50 -22.61
CA VAL A 778 -17.30 -9.07 -23.96
C VAL A 778 -17.91 -10.47 -23.92
N ASN A 779 -18.83 -10.76 -24.83
CA ASN A 779 -19.40 -12.09 -24.94
C ASN A 779 -18.56 -12.94 -25.92
N GLU A 780 -18.03 -14.04 -25.41
CA GLU A 780 -17.14 -14.95 -26.16
C GLU A 780 -17.53 -16.40 -25.92
N PRO A 781 -17.53 -17.27 -26.95
CA PRO A 781 -17.69 -18.70 -26.77
C PRO A 781 -16.40 -19.33 -26.24
N SER A 782 -16.49 -20.38 -25.41
CA SER A 782 -15.36 -21.22 -25.05
C SER A 782 -14.74 -21.88 -26.30
N THR A 783 -13.43 -21.95 -26.32
CA THR A 783 -12.69 -22.73 -27.34
C THR A 783 -12.42 -24.15 -26.91
N THR A 784 -12.71 -24.52 -25.65
CA THR A 784 -12.31 -25.80 -25.05
C THR A 784 -13.46 -26.54 -24.35
N ALA A 785 -14.49 -25.81 -23.87
CA ALA A 785 -15.58 -26.39 -23.11
C ALA A 785 -16.90 -26.35 -23.89
N THR A 786 -17.63 -27.45 -23.83
CA THR A 786 -19.01 -27.58 -24.34
C THR A 786 -20.01 -27.55 -23.20
N THR A 787 -21.25 -27.16 -23.49
CA THR A 787 -22.38 -27.16 -22.56
C THR A 787 -23.51 -28.03 -23.07
N PRO A 788 -24.18 -28.83 -22.22
CA PRO A 788 -25.35 -29.59 -22.65
C PRO A 788 -26.54 -28.67 -22.98
N VAL A 789 -26.53 -27.41 -22.56
CA VAL A 789 -27.59 -26.44 -22.85
C VAL A 789 -27.56 -26.07 -24.32
N GLY A 790 -28.69 -26.26 -25.04
CA GLY A 790 -28.80 -26.05 -26.49
C GLY A 790 -28.21 -27.19 -27.32
N GLY A 791 -27.69 -28.24 -26.69
CA GLY A 791 -27.19 -29.45 -27.35
C GLY A 791 -28.30 -30.39 -27.84
N GLY A 792 -27.91 -31.54 -28.39
CA GLY A 792 -28.84 -32.48 -28.99
C GLY A 792 -29.92 -32.99 -28.01
N TYR A 793 -29.54 -33.38 -26.80
CA TYR A 793 -30.48 -33.84 -25.76
C TYR A 793 -31.38 -32.72 -25.22
N TRP A 794 -30.85 -31.52 -25.08
CA TRP A 794 -31.63 -30.34 -24.74
C TRP A 794 -32.72 -30.05 -25.77
N ASN A 795 -32.36 -30.05 -27.02
CA ASN A 795 -33.32 -29.80 -28.12
C ASN A 795 -34.37 -30.90 -28.20
N ALA A 796 -34.03 -32.16 -27.94
CA ALA A 796 -35.02 -33.27 -27.86
C ALA A 796 -36.03 -33.03 -26.70
N ALA A 797 -35.57 -32.57 -25.54
CA ALA A 797 -36.46 -32.22 -24.45
C ALA A 797 -37.38 -31.04 -24.76
N LEU A 798 -36.90 -30.01 -25.47
CA LEU A 798 -37.75 -28.92 -25.97
C LEU A 798 -38.79 -29.42 -26.94
N ALA A 799 -38.43 -30.32 -27.88
CA ALA A 799 -39.33 -30.91 -28.85
C ALA A 799 -40.40 -31.79 -28.21
N SER A 800 -40.18 -32.32 -27.00
CA SER A 800 -41.17 -33.09 -26.23
C SER A 800 -42.17 -32.22 -25.46
N GLY A 801 -42.05 -30.90 -25.50
CA GLY A 801 -42.91 -29.94 -24.82
C GLY A 801 -42.37 -29.33 -23.54
N CYS A 802 -41.11 -29.63 -23.09
CA CYS A 802 -40.45 -28.91 -22.00
C CYS A 802 -40.13 -27.49 -22.45
N VAL A 803 -40.21 -26.55 -21.54
CA VAL A 803 -39.73 -25.16 -21.78
C VAL A 803 -38.35 -24.95 -21.18
N ALA A 804 -37.53 -24.14 -21.81
CA ALA A 804 -36.12 -23.92 -21.44
C ALA A 804 -35.94 -23.41 -20.01
N THR A 805 -36.93 -22.71 -19.44
CA THR A 805 -36.92 -22.19 -18.07
C THR A 805 -37.33 -23.22 -17.01
N ASP A 806 -37.97 -24.32 -17.43
CA ASP A 806 -38.29 -25.45 -16.56
C ASP A 806 -37.16 -26.50 -16.60
N THR A 807 -36.11 -26.22 -15.86
CA THR A 807 -34.92 -27.06 -15.78
C THR A 807 -35.20 -28.45 -15.20
N ASN A 808 -36.27 -28.62 -14.41
CA ASN A 808 -36.70 -29.94 -13.90
C ASN A 808 -37.30 -30.79 -15.02
N CYS A 809 -38.24 -30.24 -15.81
CA CYS A 809 -38.79 -30.92 -16.98
C CYS A 809 -37.64 -31.34 -17.93
N MET A 810 -36.76 -30.40 -18.25
CA MET A 810 -35.64 -30.64 -19.15
C MET A 810 -34.72 -31.78 -18.65
N ARG A 811 -34.33 -31.75 -17.37
CA ARG A 811 -33.47 -32.77 -16.77
C ARG A 811 -34.18 -34.13 -16.66
N ASN A 812 -35.42 -34.16 -16.18
CA ASN A 812 -36.19 -35.40 -16.05
C ASN A 812 -36.37 -36.09 -17.40
N TYR A 813 -36.70 -35.34 -18.45
CA TYR A 813 -36.80 -35.88 -19.83
C TYR A 813 -35.45 -36.46 -20.29
N ILE A 814 -34.34 -35.70 -20.17
CA ILE A 814 -33.02 -36.14 -20.62
C ILE A 814 -32.57 -37.39 -19.85
N LEU A 815 -32.68 -37.40 -18.53
CA LEU A 815 -32.27 -38.51 -17.67
C LEU A 815 -33.12 -39.76 -17.86
N SER A 816 -34.40 -39.63 -18.21
CA SER A 816 -35.29 -40.79 -18.47
C SER A 816 -35.10 -41.39 -19.87
N HIS A 817 -34.85 -40.57 -20.89
CA HIS A 817 -34.82 -41.03 -22.29
C HIS A 817 -33.42 -41.32 -22.80
N PHE A 818 -32.38 -40.72 -22.21
CA PHE A 818 -31.00 -40.82 -22.69
C PHE A 818 -30.03 -41.38 -21.66
N ALA A 819 -30.51 -42.01 -20.54
CA ALA A 819 -29.63 -42.64 -19.56
C ALA A 819 -28.72 -43.69 -20.23
N GLY A 820 -27.40 -43.62 -19.91
CA GLY A 820 -26.37 -44.48 -20.50
C GLY A 820 -25.87 -44.07 -21.89
N GLN A 821 -26.42 -43.00 -22.49
CA GLN A 821 -25.86 -42.38 -23.70
C GLN A 821 -24.65 -41.51 -23.31
N PRO A 822 -23.76 -41.17 -24.27
CA PRO A 822 -22.61 -40.30 -23.99
C PRO A 822 -23.00 -39.05 -23.23
N GLY A 823 -22.37 -38.82 -22.09
CA GLY A 823 -22.60 -37.64 -21.24
C GLY A 823 -23.84 -37.70 -20.35
N VAL A 824 -24.66 -38.76 -20.36
CA VAL A 824 -25.87 -38.85 -19.54
C VAL A 824 -25.79 -40.04 -18.56
N THR A 825 -25.75 -39.74 -17.26
CA THR A 825 -25.73 -40.73 -16.19
C THR A 825 -26.87 -40.46 -15.21
N ALA A 826 -27.84 -41.33 -15.13
CA ALA A 826 -28.90 -41.27 -14.12
C ALA A 826 -28.48 -42.07 -12.86
N THR A 827 -28.74 -41.50 -11.67
CA THR A 827 -28.31 -42.10 -10.40
C THR A 827 -29.49 -42.48 -9.47
N GLY A 828 -30.68 -41.99 -9.73
CA GLY A 828 -31.85 -42.28 -8.89
C GLY A 828 -32.93 -41.20 -8.97
N THR A 829 -33.71 -41.06 -7.92
CA THR A 829 -34.75 -40.03 -7.77
C THR A 829 -34.66 -39.37 -6.41
N ASN A 830 -34.78 -38.06 -6.34
CA ASN A 830 -34.76 -37.28 -5.09
C ASN A 830 -36.14 -37.36 -4.38
N ALA A 831 -36.20 -36.79 -3.16
CA ALA A 831 -37.43 -36.79 -2.35
C ALA A 831 -38.60 -36.01 -2.97
N ALA A 832 -38.36 -35.14 -3.95
CA ALA A 832 -39.37 -34.41 -4.70
C ALA A 832 -39.85 -35.15 -5.98
N GLY A 833 -39.37 -36.39 -6.22
CA GLY A 833 -39.74 -37.22 -7.37
C GLY A 833 -38.98 -36.87 -8.66
N ASN A 834 -37.99 -35.98 -8.63
CA ASN A 834 -37.17 -35.62 -9.81
C ASN A 834 -36.00 -36.60 -9.96
N LEU A 835 -35.70 -36.97 -11.21
CA LEU A 835 -34.53 -37.79 -11.50
C LEU A 835 -33.22 -37.08 -11.16
N THR A 836 -32.33 -37.82 -10.53
CA THR A 836 -30.97 -37.40 -10.19
C THR A 836 -29.97 -38.01 -11.17
N GLY A 837 -28.91 -37.27 -11.44
CA GLY A 837 -27.86 -37.69 -12.36
C GLY A 837 -27.07 -36.55 -12.93
N THR A 838 -26.12 -36.86 -13.81
CA THR A 838 -25.25 -35.88 -14.47
C THR A 838 -25.53 -35.88 -15.97
N ILE A 839 -25.69 -34.68 -16.52
CA ILE A 839 -25.77 -34.44 -17.97
C ILE A 839 -24.57 -33.59 -18.34
N SER A 840 -23.63 -34.18 -19.04
CA SER A 840 -22.35 -33.54 -19.40
C SER A 840 -22.39 -33.00 -20.82
N GLY A 841 -21.72 -31.85 -21.07
CA GLY A 841 -21.52 -31.40 -22.46
C GLY A 841 -20.64 -32.39 -23.24
N ILE A 842 -21.00 -32.72 -24.43
CA ILE A 842 -20.29 -33.68 -25.28
C ILE A 842 -19.82 -33.03 -26.59
N ALA A 843 -19.02 -33.78 -27.36
CA ALA A 843 -18.60 -33.32 -28.68
C ALA A 843 -19.84 -33.13 -29.58
N GLY A 844 -19.95 -31.99 -30.23
CA GLY A 844 -21.12 -31.61 -31.02
C GLY A 844 -22.13 -30.72 -30.30
N ASP A 845 -22.06 -30.61 -28.97
CA ASP A 845 -22.81 -29.64 -28.21
C ASP A 845 -22.26 -28.21 -28.39
N PRO A 846 -23.06 -27.18 -28.15
CA PRO A 846 -22.60 -25.79 -28.23
C PRO A 846 -21.40 -25.49 -27.33
N ALA A 847 -20.56 -24.61 -27.82
CA ALA A 847 -19.49 -24.03 -26.97
C ALA A 847 -20.11 -23.26 -25.81
N LEU A 848 -19.56 -23.43 -24.61
CA LEU A 848 -20.01 -22.68 -23.40
C LEU A 848 -19.85 -21.17 -23.61
N PRO A 849 -20.94 -20.37 -23.56
CA PRO A 849 -20.84 -18.92 -23.71
C PRO A 849 -20.33 -18.27 -22.43
N TYR A 850 -19.36 -17.35 -22.56
CA TYR A 850 -18.79 -16.54 -21.48
C TYR A 850 -19.14 -15.07 -21.64
N ARG A 851 -19.42 -14.45 -20.51
CA ARG A 851 -19.41 -13.00 -20.33
C ARG A 851 -18.08 -12.63 -19.68
N VAL A 852 -17.11 -12.20 -20.50
CA VAL A 852 -15.76 -11.90 -20.04
C VAL A 852 -15.67 -10.43 -19.64
N THR A 853 -15.46 -10.16 -18.36
CA THR A 853 -15.11 -8.82 -17.88
C THR A 853 -13.64 -8.57 -18.18
N THR A 854 -13.34 -7.49 -18.91
CA THR A 854 -11.96 -7.09 -19.26
C THR A 854 -11.79 -5.59 -19.13
N PHE A 855 -10.55 -5.12 -19.19
CA PHE A 855 -10.20 -3.70 -19.03
C PHE A 855 -10.00 -3.02 -20.38
N ILE A 856 -10.48 -1.76 -20.46
CA ILE A 856 -10.29 -0.86 -21.60
C ILE A 856 -9.95 0.55 -21.11
N ASN A 857 -9.32 1.36 -21.95
CA ASN A 857 -9.08 2.78 -21.67
C ASN A 857 -10.34 3.59 -22.05
N GLN A 858 -11.10 4.09 -21.08
CA GLN A 858 -12.36 4.77 -21.38
C GLN A 858 -12.63 6.04 -20.57
N ASP A 859 -12.13 6.14 -19.34
CA ASP A 859 -12.56 7.16 -18.40
C ASP A 859 -11.66 8.41 -18.44
N LYS A 860 -12.25 9.55 -18.13
CA LYS A 860 -11.58 10.85 -18.05
C LYS A 860 -11.95 11.54 -16.74
N ALA A 861 -11.01 12.28 -16.19
CA ALA A 861 -11.22 13.08 -15.01
C ALA A 861 -10.36 14.34 -15.05
N SER A 862 -10.71 15.35 -14.29
CA SER A 862 -9.80 16.47 -14.06
C SER A 862 -9.62 16.75 -12.58
N LEU A 863 -8.43 17.22 -12.23
CA LEU A 863 -8.04 17.66 -10.90
C LEU A 863 -7.63 19.12 -10.95
N LYS A 864 -8.03 19.90 -9.96
CA LYS A 864 -7.55 21.26 -9.75
C LYS A 864 -7.37 21.54 -8.27
N GLY A 865 -6.41 22.40 -7.96
CA GLY A 865 -6.17 22.76 -6.58
C GLY A 865 -5.25 23.96 -6.40
N ALA A 866 -5.06 24.26 -5.12
CA ALA A 866 -4.18 25.33 -4.67
C ALA A 866 -3.34 24.85 -3.49
N GLU A 867 -2.09 25.28 -3.43
CA GLU A 867 -1.14 25.02 -2.36
C GLU A 867 -0.66 26.34 -1.80
N VAL A 868 -0.81 26.54 -0.49
CA VAL A 868 -0.22 27.67 0.23
C VAL A 868 0.84 27.14 1.16
N ASN A 869 1.99 27.81 1.18
CA ASN A 869 3.08 27.43 2.08
C ASN A 869 3.67 28.72 2.70
N TRP A 870 3.77 28.74 4.02
CA TRP A 870 4.34 29.84 4.77
C TRP A 870 5.33 29.34 5.79
N GLN A 871 6.56 29.80 5.69
CA GLN A 871 7.66 29.50 6.59
C GLN A 871 8.26 30.78 7.09
N HIS A 872 8.46 30.89 8.41
CA HIS A 872 9.09 32.06 9.02
C HIS A 872 10.00 31.67 10.18
N MET A 873 11.19 32.28 10.23
CA MET A 873 12.11 32.19 11.37
C MET A 873 12.39 33.57 11.93
N PHE A 874 12.09 33.76 13.21
CA PHE A 874 12.39 34.95 13.96
C PHE A 874 13.86 34.94 14.44
N ASN A 875 14.40 36.12 14.73
CA ASN A 875 15.78 36.24 15.20
C ASN A 875 16.03 35.64 16.60
N ASN A 876 14.97 35.46 17.40
CA ASN A 876 15.02 34.92 18.77
C ASN A 876 15.00 33.40 18.86
N GLY A 877 15.10 32.69 17.75
CA GLY A 877 15.07 31.22 17.71
C GLY A 877 13.70 30.61 17.47
N LEU A 878 12.63 31.36 17.65
CA LEU A 878 11.29 30.91 17.31
C LEU A 878 11.08 30.86 15.80
N GLY A 879 10.19 29.99 15.35
CA GLY A 879 9.78 29.90 13.97
C GLY A 879 8.54 29.05 13.80
N PHE A 880 8.01 29.04 12.58
CA PHE A 880 6.92 28.16 12.21
C PHE A 880 6.94 27.81 10.72
N GLN A 881 6.32 26.69 10.40
CA GLN A 881 5.95 26.30 9.05
C GLN A 881 4.45 25.99 9.04
N ALA A 882 3.74 26.50 8.05
CA ALA A 882 2.33 26.23 7.85
C ALA A 882 2.11 25.96 6.37
N ASN A 883 1.38 24.91 6.02
CA ASN A 883 0.92 24.70 4.66
C ASN A 883 -0.52 24.19 4.64
N TYR A 884 -1.19 24.51 3.55
CA TYR A 884 -2.54 24.04 3.27
C TYR A 884 -2.65 23.68 1.80
N THR A 885 -3.27 22.55 1.52
CA THR A 885 -3.54 22.08 0.16
C THR A 885 -5.03 21.87 0.00
N TYR A 886 -5.60 22.54 -0.99
CA TYR A 886 -6.95 22.33 -1.47
C TYR A 886 -6.93 21.55 -2.78
N VAL A 887 -7.74 20.50 -2.89
CA VAL A 887 -7.85 19.70 -4.12
C VAL A 887 -9.30 19.33 -4.41
N LYS A 888 -9.68 19.38 -5.68
CA LYS A 888 -11.01 19.01 -6.15
C LYS A 888 -10.95 18.26 -7.47
N SER A 889 -11.71 17.15 -7.56
CA SER A 889 -11.96 16.41 -8.79
C SER A 889 -13.23 16.89 -9.51
N SER A 890 -13.27 16.69 -10.83
CA SER A 890 -14.49 16.79 -11.62
C SER A 890 -15.46 15.63 -11.37
N LEU A 891 -14.94 14.49 -10.91
CA LEU A 891 -15.73 13.29 -10.61
C LEU A 891 -15.89 13.13 -9.10
N LYS A 892 -17.11 12.86 -8.70
CA LYS A 892 -17.48 12.51 -7.32
C LYS A 892 -18.24 11.18 -7.34
N TYR A 893 -18.06 10.40 -6.30
CA TYR A 893 -18.89 9.22 -6.06
C TYR A 893 -20.30 9.67 -5.71
N ASP A 894 -21.31 9.07 -6.37
CA ASP A 894 -22.72 9.29 -6.05
C ASP A 894 -23.18 8.24 -5.05
N ASN A 895 -23.40 8.64 -3.80
CA ASN A 895 -23.86 7.75 -2.74
C ASN A 895 -25.27 7.16 -2.98
N MET A 896 -26.05 7.73 -3.91
CA MET A 896 -27.34 7.17 -4.34
C MET A 896 -27.24 6.23 -5.54
N GLY A 897 -26.10 6.15 -6.20
CA GLY A 897 -25.89 5.29 -7.36
C GLY A 897 -25.86 3.80 -6.98
N LEU A 898 -26.51 2.94 -7.80
CA LEU A 898 -26.67 1.50 -7.53
C LEU A 898 -25.60 0.63 -8.17
N GLY A 899 -24.93 1.12 -9.20
CA GLY A 899 -23.97 0.37 -9.98
C GLY A 899 -22.52 0.73 -9.66
N ASN A 900 -21.59 0.06 -10.35
CA ASN A 900 -20.18 0.41 -10.32
C ASN A 900 -19.97 1.83 -10.82
N GLN A 901 -19.19 2.61 -10.09
CA GLN A 901 -18.89 4.00 -10.40
C GLN A 901 -17.38 4.20 -10.52
N PHE A 902 -16.99 5.14 -11.36
CA PHE A 902 -15.62 5.63 -11.42
C PHE A 902 -15.52 6.96 -10.66
N ALA A 903 -14.62 7.04 -9.69
CA ALA A 903 -14.24 8.25 -8.99
C ALA A 903 -12.75 8.17 -8.61
N LEU A 904 -12.14 9.34 -8.44
CA LEU A 904 -10.74 9.39 -8.03
C LEU A 904 -10.61 9.18 -6.53
N VAL A 905 -9.82 8.19 -6.13
CA VAL A 905 -9.57 7.85 -4.74
C VAL A 905 -8.36 8.59 -4.17
N GLY A 906 -8.34 8.81 -2.86
CA GLY A 906 -7.22 9.45 -2.14
C GLY A 906 -7.26 10.98 -2.11
N LEU A 907 -8.22 11.63 -2.77
CA LEU A 907 -8.33 13.09 -2.85
C LEU A 907 -8.82 13.67 -1.53
N SER A 908 -7.95 14.41 -0.84
CA SER A 908 -8.31 15.13 0.39
C SER A 908 -7.60 16.46 0.49
N ASN A 909 -8.23 17.42 1.14
CA ASN A 909 -7.51 18.59 1.63
C ASN A 909 -6.53 18.18 2.74
N SER A 910 -5.42 18.88 2.87
CA SER A 910 -4.44 18.61 3.94
C SER A 910 -3.87 19.92 4.48
N ALA A 911 -3.47 19.89 5.75
CA ALA A 911 -2.83 21.00 6.43
C ALA A 911 -1.72 20.50 7.35
N ASN A 912 -0.63 21.24 7.44
CA ASN A 912 0.41 21.01 8.43
C ASN A 912 0.75 22.34 9.11
N LEU A 913 0.91 22.30 10.43
CA LEU A 913 1.37 23.42 11.24
C LEU A 913 2.50 22.94 12.14
N VAL A 914 3.67 23.56 12.04
CA VAL A 914 4.85 23.21 12.81
C VAL A 914 5.36 24.44 13.55
N GLY A 915 5.36 24.41 14.87
CA GLY A 915 6.05 25.37 15.73
C GLY A 915 7.49 24.91 15.97
N ILE A 916 8.42 25.85 15.94
CA ILE A 916 9.86 25.58 16.01
C ILE A 916 10.48 26.51 17.04
N TYR A 917 11.40 25.98 17.85
CA TYR A 917 12.36 26.76 18.61
C TYR A 917 13.76 26.16 18.47
N GLU A 918 14.73 26.96 18.10
CA GLU A 918 16.12 26.52 18.00
C GLU A 918 17.10 27.60 18.52
N ASP A 919 17.95 27.17 19.43
CA ASP A 919 19.13 27.91 19.86
C ASP A 919 20.39 26.99 19.83
N GLN A 920 21.48 27.37 20.46
CA GLN A 920 22.74 26.61 20.49
C GLN A 920 22.59 25.25 21.19
N LYS A 921 21.69 25.14 22.19
CA LYS A 921 21.50 23.95 23.03
C LYS A 921 20.23 23.21 22.72
N TRP A 922 19.14 23.89 22.41
CA TRP A 922 17.82 23.33 22.27
C TRP A 922 17.36 23.33 20.83
N SER A 923 16.71 22.28 20.42
CA SER A 923 15.91 22.18 19.18
C SER A 923 14.57 21.56 19.52
N ILE A 924 13.49 22.32 19.36
CA ILE A 924 12.13 21.89 19.72
C ILE A 924 11.25 22.03 18.50
N ARG A 925 10.43 21.01 18.23
CA ARG A 925 9.37 21.03 17.21
C ARG A 925 8.08 20.46 17.79
N LEU A 926 6.99 21.14 17.53
CA LEU A 926 5.62 20.66 17.75
C LEU A 926 4.91 20.73 16.41
N ALA A 927 4.49 19.59 15.88
CA ALA A 927 3.82 19.49 14.58
C ALA A 927 2.38 19.00 14.75
N TYR A 928 1.46 19.62 14.04
CA TYR A 928 0.11 19.13 13.84
C TYR A 928 -0.12 18.87 12.35
N ASN A 929 -0.44 17.62 12.01
CA ASN A 929 -0.71 17.18 10.66
C ASN A 929 -2.18 16.80 10.57
N TRP A 930 -2.91 17.39 9.62
CA TRP A 930 -4.33 17.14 9.39
C TRP A 930 -4.59 16.74 7.94
N ARG A 931 -5.46 15.77 7.77
CA ARG A 931 -6.01 15.34 6.49
C ARG A 931 -7.53 15.31 6.57
N GLY A 932 -8.21 15.92 5.60
CA GLY A 932 -9.67 15.91 5.49
C GLY A 932 -10.19 14.55 5.02
N GLU A 933 -11.52 14.40 5.05
CA GLU A 933 -12.21 13.22 4.53
C GLU A 933 -11.83 12.93 3.08
N PHE A 934 -11.73 11.65 2.72
CA PHE A 934 -11.49 11.23 1.36
C PHE A 934 -12.07 9.85 1.05
N LEU A 935 -12.42 9.65 -0.22
CA LEU A 935 -12.78 8.36 -0.77
C LEU A 935 -11.52 7.48 -0.90
N ALA A 936 -11.46 6.39 -0.13
CA ALA A 936 -10.35 5.43 -0.18
C ALA A 936 -10.58 4.32 -1.21
N SER A 937 -11.86 3.92 -1.41
CA SER A 937 -12.25 2.92 -2.40
C SER A 937 -13.64 3.22 -2.95
N VAL A 938 -13.88 2.86 -4.21
CA VAL A 938 -15.19 2.90 -4.86
C VAL A 938 -15.99 1.61 -4.66
N ALA A 939 -15.35 0.59 -4.10
CA ALA A 939 -15.97 -0.72 -3.86
C ALA A 939 -15.50 -1.28 -2.51
N ASP A 940 -16.37 -2.03 -1.85
CA ASP A 940 -16.11 -2.75 -0.61
C ASP A 940 -16.48 -4.23 -0.79
N ASN A 941 -15.49 -5.13 -0.60
CA ASN A 941 -15.66 -6.57 -0.78
C ASN A 941 -16.37 -6.97 -2.09
N GLY A 942 -16.00 -6.30 -3.20
CA GLY A 942 -16.58 -6.54 -4.52
C GLY A 942 -17.99 -5.96 -4.74
N LYS A 943 -18.55 -5.29 -3.74
CA LYS A 943 -19.84 -4.58 -3.83
C LYS A 943 -19.60 -3.11 -4.23
N PRO A 944 -20.51 -2.44 -4.96
CA PRO A 944 -20.37 -1.05 -5.37
C PRO A 944 -20.68 -0.08 -4.20
N ASN A 945 -20.03 -0.30 -3.06
CA ASN A 945 -20.15 0.54 -1.86
C ASN A 945 -18.83 1.26 -1.61
N PRO A 946 -18.84 2.58 -1.38
CA PRO A 946 -17.63 3.36 -1.16
C PRO A 946 -17.07 3.12 0.23
N GLN A 947 -15.76 3.37 0.36
CA GLN A 947 -15.09 3.49 1.64
C GLN A 947 -14.56 4.91 1.79
N TYR A 948 -15.06 5.68 2.74
CA TYR A 948 -14.57 6.99 3.11
C TYR A 948 -13.71 6.90 4.37
N VAL A 949 -12.56 7.55 4.36
CA VAL A 949 -11.76 7.78 5.56
C VAL A 949 -12.11 9.14 6.12
N GLU A 950 -12.53 9.20 7.38
CA GLU A 950 -12.91 10.44 8.06
C GLU A 950 -11.70 11.35 8.32
N PRO A 951 -11.93 12.64 8.61
CA PRO A 951 -10.84 13.56 8.89
C PRO A 951 -9.97 13.07 10.05
N TYR A 952 -8.65 13.14 9.86
CA TYR A 952 -7.67 12.66 10.82
C TYR A 952 -6.63 13.73 11.10
N GLY A 953 -6.36 13.98 12.38
CA GLY A 953 -5.32 14.89 12.84
C GLY A 953 -4.40 14.25 13.86
N GLN A 954 -3.09 14.50 13.76
CA GLN A 954 -2.08 13.94 14.63
C GLN A 954 -1.13 15.03 15.11
N THR A 955 -0.80 15.01 16.39
CA THR A 955 0.19 15.91 17.01
C THR A 955 1.46 15.14 17.36
N ASP A 956 2.62 15.65 16.93
CA ASP A 956 3.93 15.08 17.15
C ASP A 956 4.85 16.11 17.81
N LEU A 957 5.72 15.66 18.72
CA LEU A 957 6.66 16.51 19.47
C LEU A 957 8.07 15.95 19.36
N SER A 958 9.04 16.81 19.13
CA SER A 958 10.47 16.47 19.21
C SER A 958 11.21 17.53 19.99
N ILE A 959 11.99 17.10 20.98
CA ILE A 959 12.85 17.95 21.83
C ILE A 959 14.26 17.38 21.74
N GLY A 960 15.19 18.17 21.23
CA GLY A 960 16.63 17.86 21.20
C GLY A 960 17.40 18.77 22.11
N TYR A 961 18.42 18.25 22.81
CA TYR A 961 19.33 18.98 23.63
C TYR A 961 20.78 18.61 23.31
N ASN A 962 21.57 19.58 22.91
CA ASN A 962 23.01 19.44 22.69
C ASN A 962 23.75 19.54 24.02
N VAL A 963 24.16 18.41 24.59
CA VAL A 963 24.93 18.34 25.83
C VAL A 963 26.30 19.03 25.65
N ASN A 964 26.90 18.73 24.47
CA ASN A 964 28.13 19.37 23.99
C ASN A 964 28.22 19.27 22.46
N LYS A 965 29.35 19.60 21.85
CA LYS A 965 29.55 19.57 20.39
C LYS A 965 29.43 18.17 19.79
N ASN A 966 29.67 17.15 20.61
CA ASN A 966 29.70 15.72 20.16
C ASN A 966 28.47 14.94 20.58
N LEU A 967 27.83 15.24 21.72
CA LEU A 967 26.73 14.49 22.30
C LEU A 967 25.43 15.30 22.27
N SER A 968 24.39 14.74 21.69
CA SER A 968 23.03 15.24 21.80
C SER A 968 22.10 14.16 22.35
N VAL A 969 21.06 14.57 23.07
CA VAL A 969 19.96 13.71 23.55
C VAL A 969 18.65 14.20 22.97
N SER A 970 17.70 13.29 22.74
CA SER A 970 16.37 13.61 22.19
C SER A 970 15.25 12.92 22.95
N LEU A 971 14.13 13.62 23.09
CA LEU A 971 12.84 13.06 23.48
C LEU A 971 11.87 13.32 22.34
N GLU A 972 11.24 12.26 21.84
CA GLU A 972 10.32 12.32 20.71
C GLU A 972 8.99 11.66 21.10
N ALA A 973 7.87 12.23 20.66
CA ALA A 973 6.55 11.66 20.86
C ALA A 973 5.75 11.78 19.57
N ILE A 974 5.20 10.67 19.11
CA ILE A 974 4.35 10.59 17.91
C ILE A 974 2.93 10.25 18.35
N ASN A 975 1.95 10.89 17.71
CA ASN A 975 0.54 10.78 18.05
C ASN A 975 0.26 11.13 19.52
N LEU A 976 0.79 12.25 19.97
CA LEU A 976 0.68 12.72 21.37
C LEU A 976 -0.79 12.88 21.82
N THR A 977 -1.69 13.24 20.88
CA THR A 977 -3.13 13.40 21.11
C THR A 977 -3.88 12.08 21.13
N ASP A 978 -3.22 10.95 20.86
CA ASP A 978 -3.80 9.62 20.87
C ASP A 978 -5.03 9.51 19.93
N SER A 979 -4.90 10.05 18.71
CA SER A 979 -5.97 10.15 17.73
C SER A 979 -6.43 8.78 17.23
N THR A 980 -7.74 8.64 17.00
CA THR A 980 -8.37 7.45 16.40
C THR A 980 -8.66 7.67 14.93
N GLN A 981 -8.77 6.59 14.16
CA GLN A 981 -9.12 6.63 12.75
C GLN A 981 -10.46 5.92 12.55
N ARG A 982 -11.38 6.55 11.81
CA ARG A 982 -12.68 5.99 11.47
C ARG A 982 -12.90 5.99 9.97
N THR A 983 -13.57 4.94 9.47
CA THR A 983 -14.01 4.83 8.08
C THR A 983 -15.49 4.49 8.03
N HIS A 984 -16.17 4.98 7.00
CA HIS A 984 -17.60 4.74 6.81
C HIS A 984 -17.92 4.43 5.33
N GLY A 985 -19.10 3.90 5.09
CA GLY A 985 -19.65 3.62 3.78
C GLY A 985 -20.34 4.86 3.17
N ARG A 986 -21.54 4.70 2.66
CA ARG A 986 -22.31 5.77 1.98
C ARG A 986 -22.79 6.87 2.92
N THR A 987 -22.92 6.57 4.21
CA THR A 987 -23.26 7.53 5.29
C THR A 987 -22.35 7.30 6.48
N ASP A 988 -22.21 8.31 7.36
CA ASP A 988 -21.38 8.25 8.58
C ASP A 988 -21.82 7.14 9.56
N GLN A 989 -23.10 6.73 9.53
CA GLN A 989 -23.61 5.65 10.35
C GLN A 989 -23.26 4.26 9.81
N GLN A 990 -22.88 4.17 8.55
CA GLN A 990 -22.40 2.93 7.97
C GLN A 990 -20.91 2.73 8.31
N VAL A 991 -20.63 2.57 9.60
CA VAL A 991 -19.28 2.36 10.08
C VAL A 991 -18.68 1.13 9.41
N LEU A 992 -17.56 1.30 8.72
CA LEU A 992 -16.74 0.21 8.19
C LEU A 992 -15.70 -0.20 9.23
N GLN A 993 -15.09 0.80 9.90
CA GLN A 993 -14.02 0.52 10.83
C GLN A 993 -13.77 1.71 11.76
N VAL A 994 -13.54 1.42 13.05
CA VAL A 994 -12.95 2.35 14.01
C VAL A 994 -11.68 1.72 14.57
N THR A 995 -10.56 2.43 14.43
CA THR A 995 -9.23 1.90 14.79
C THR A 995 -8.60 2.75 15.88
N THR A 996 -8.14 2.10 16.94
CA THR A 996 -7.33 2.73 17.98
C THR A 996 -5.87 2.30 17.87
N GLY A 997 -4.99 3.23 18.04
CA GLY A 997 -3.55 2.98 18.26
C GLY A 997 -3.15 3.50 19.64
N GLY A 998 -2.02 4.18 19.73
CA GLY A 998 -1.53 4.84 20.92
C GLY A 998 -0.40 5.79 20.62
N PRO A 999 -0.06 6.69 21.56
CA PRO A 999 1.14 7.48 21.43
C PRO A 999 2.39 6.62 21.59
N ARG A 1000 3.44 7.02 20.86
CA ARG A 1000 4.76 6.41 20.92
C ARG A 1000 5.77 7.41 21.42
N TYR A 1001 6.59 7.02 22.39
CA TYR A 1001 7.62 7.83 23.00
C TYR A 1001 9.00 7.24 22.72
N MET A 1002 9.99 8.08 22.44
CA MET A 1002 11.34 7.66 22.15
C MET A 1002 12.32 8.56 22.92
N LEU A 1003 13.26 7.93 23.62
CA LEU A 1003 14.38 8.62 24.26
C LEU A 1003 15.66 8.18 23.58
N GLY A 1004 16.43 9.14 23.07
CA GLY A 1004 17.61 8.87 22.27
C GLY A 1004 18.85 9.64 22.70
N ALA A 1005 19.99 9.11 22.31
CA ALA A 1005 21.28 9.78 22.39
C ALA A 1005 22.05 9.56 21.09
N ARG A 1006 22.74 10.60 20.60
CA ARG A 1006 23.59 10.58 19.41
C ARG A 1006 24.95 11.16 19.72
N TYR A 1007 25.99 10.48 19.32
CA TYR A 1007 27.38 10.92 19.44
C TYR A 1007 27.99 11.14 18.05
N LYS A 1008 28.66 12.30 17.89
CA LYS A 1008 29.47 12.67 16.70
C LYS A 1008 30.94 12.61 17.09
N PHE A 1009 31.72 11.84 16.34
CA PHE A 1009 33.16 11.66 16.54
C PHE A 1009 33.96 12.80 15.93
#